data_454c89c6dc689abaf4927a1efe3980ff
#
_entry.id   454c89c6dc689abaf4927a1efe3980ff
#
_cell.length_a   1.000
_cell.length_b   1.000
_cell.length_c   1.000
_cell.angle_alpha   90.00
_cell.angle_beta   90.00
_cell.angle_gamma   90.00
#
_symmetry.space_group_name_H-M   'P 1'
#
loop_
_entity.id
_entity.type
_entity.pdbx_description
1 polymer ?
#
loop_
_entity_poly.entity_id
_entity_poly.type
_entity_poly.pdbx_seq_one_letter_code
_entity_poly.pdbx_strand_id
1 'polypeptide(L)'
;MRNMLKATTLERKFPLLAVENGCIISKDADITVAFRVELPELFTVTSAEYETIHSAWYKAVKVLPDYSIVHKQDFFIKENYQPDTERDELSFLSRSFERHFNERPFLNHYCYLFLTKTTRERSRRQSDFSTLCRGRIVPQEIADKEAAAKFIEAVGQFERIMNDSGFVTLTRLAASEITGQDGKAGIIEKYFSLSQTDTTCLKDIGLYPEEMRVGDDILCLHTLSDVEDLPGKVGTDCRFEKLSTDRSDCRLSFAAPVGVLLSCNHVYNQFIFIDDHAENLKNFEQTARNMQSLSRYSRANQVNKEWIDEYLNEAHSKGLISVRCHCNVMAWSDDRDELKRIRNDVGSQLALMECKPRHNTVDTPTLFWAGIPGNEADFPAEESFYTFLGQALCLFVEETNYKSSLSPFGIKMVDRVSGRPLHIDISDLPMKKGITTNRNKFILGPSGSGKSFFTNHMVRQYYEQGAHVLLVDTGNSYLGLSQLIHNRTHGEDGIYFTYTNENPIAFNPFYVEDGVFDIEKKESIKTLILTLWKRDDEAPKRSEEVALSNAVSAYIDLIGKDSSVTPCFNTFYEFVWDDYRRQLEQKNVREKDFDIDNFLNVLEPYYRGGEYDYLLNSDKELDLLHKRFIVFELDNIKDHKILFPVTTIIIMEAFINKMRKLKGIRKLILIEEAWKAIASANMADYIKYLYKTVRKYFGEAIVVTQEVEDIISSPIVKESIINNSDCKILLDQRKYLNKFDSIQNLLGLTDKERSQILSINMANHPGRKYKEVFFSLGGTQSAVYATEVSLEEYYTFTTEESEKMELFALADKLGGNLELAIKRLAESKRNPQSSTT
;
A
#
# COMPACT_ATOMS: atom_id res chain seq x y z
N MET A 1 5.20 -50.78 -16.66
CA MET A 1 5.74 -49.44 -16.36
C MET A 1 7.18 -49.19 -16.83
N ARG A 2 8.13 -50.16 -16.76
CA ARG A 2 9.53 -49.94 -17.20
C ARG A 2 9.75 -49.48 -18.65
N ASN A 3 8.76 -49.60 -19.54
CA ASN A 3 8.87 -49.18 -20.95
C ASN A 3 8.24 -47.82 -21.29
N MET A 4 7.63 -47.14 -20.32
CA MET A 4 6.89 -45.90 -20.56
C MET A 4 7.74 -44.64 -20.65
N LEU A 5 8.91 -44.61 -20.02
CA LEU A 5 9.74 -43.44 -19.88
C LEU A 5 11.03 -43.54 -20.72
N LYS A 6 10.88 -43.68 -22.05
CA LYS A 6 12.01 -43.56 -22.97
C LYS A 6 12.24 -42.10 -23.33
N ALA A 7 13.53 -41.73 -23.54
CA ALA A 7 13.88 -40.41 -24.07
C ALA A 7 13.09 -40.17 -25.38
N THR A 8 12.41 -39.05 -25.45
CA THR A 8 11.63 -38.63 -26.60
C THR A 8 11.67 -37.10 -26.71
N THR A 9 11.37 -36.56 -27.86
CA THR A 9 11.25 -35.12 -28.02
C THR A 9 9.95 -34.64 -27.40
N LEU A 10 9.97 -33.43 -26.78
CA LEU A 10 8.79 -32.80 -26.20
C LEU A 10 7.68 -32.66 -27.23
N GLU A 11 7.99 -32.32 -28.48
CA GLU A 11 7.07 -32.19 -29.60
C GLU A 11 6.17 -33.42 -29.80
N ARG A 12 6.69 -34.65 -29.60
CA ARG A 12 5.91 -35.88 -29.73
C ARG A 12 4.90 -36.09 -28.60
N LYS A 13 5.15 -35.49 -27.46
CA LYS A 13 4.30 -35.64 -26.27
C LYS A 13 3.42 -34.42 -26.02
N PHE A 14 3.73 -33.30 -26.65
CA PHE A 14 3.04 -32.02 -26.45
C PHE A 14 1.53 -32.20 -26.70
N PRO A 15 0.67 -31.85 -25.72
CA PRO A 15 -0.74 -32.22 -25.77
C PRO A 15 -1.60 -31.20 -26.55
N LEU A 16 -1.10 -30.06 -26.88
CA LEU A 16 -1.86 -28.99 -27.52
C LEU A 16 -1.76 -29.08 -29.03
N LEU A 17 -2.85 -28.71 -29.71
CA LEU A 17 -2.96 -28.68 -31.17
C LEU A 17 -2.76 -27.29 -31.73
N ALA A 18 -3.48 -26.29 -31.21
CA ALA A 18 -3.49 -24.93 -31.73
C ALA A 18 -3.99 -23.93 -30.69
N VAL A 19 -3.71 -22.64 -30.93
CA VAL A 19 -4.36 -21.52 -30.23
C VAL A 19 -5.08 -20.69 -31.29
N GLU A 20 -6.41 -20.72 -31.28
CA GLU A 20 -7.24 -20.04 -32.27
C GLU A 20 -8.39 -19.30 -31.60
N ASN A 21 -8.70 -18.10 -32.10
CA ASN A 21 -9.78 -17.24 -31.58
C ASN A 21 -9.72 -17.00 -30.05
N GLY A 22 -8.50 -16.93 -29.49
CA GLY A 22 -8.27 -16.75 -28.04
C GLY A 22 -8.55 -18.01 -27.20
N CYS A 23 -8.71 -19.16 -27.82
CA CYS A 23 -8.89 -20.45 -27.17
C CYS A 23 -7.69 -21.35 -27.42
N ILE A 24 -7.29 -22.13 -26.41
CA ILE A 24 -6.32 -23.20 -26.53
C ILE A 24 -7.10 -24.49 -26.89
N ILE A 25 -6.67 -25.21 -27.92
CA ILE A 25 -7.29 -26.42 -28.38
C ILE A 25 -6.32 -27.58 -28.14
N SER A 26 -6.72 -28.57 -27.37
CA SER A 26 -5.94 -29.79 -27.15
C SER A 26 -6.00 -30.73 -28.35
N LYS A 27 -5.05 -31.69 -28.44
CA LYS A 27 -5.07 -32.74 -29.47
C LYS A 27 -6.24 -33.70 -29.28
N ASP A 28 -6.86 -33.74 -28.10
CA ASP A 28 -8.08 -34.49 -27.80
C ASP A 28 -9.35 -33.60 -27.95
N ALA A 29 -9.24 -32.44 -28.62
CA ALA A 29 -10.32 -31.50 -28.94
C ALA A 29 -10.98 -30.82 -27.71
N ASP A 30 -10.31 -30.77 -26.55
CA ASP A 30 -10.76 -29.92 -25.44
C ASP A 30 -10.53 -28.43 -25.78
N ILE A 31 -11.42 -27.57 -25.32
CA ILE A 31 -11.37 -26.13 -25.58
C ILE A 31 -11.16 -25.40 -24.27
N THR A 32 -10.08 -24.62 -24.15
CA THR A 32 -9.74 -23.86 -22.97
C THR A 32 -9.68 -22.36 -23.25
N VAL A 33 -10.34 -21.56 -22.40
CA VAL A 33 -10.19 -20.10 -22.36
C VAL A 33 -9.31 -19.75 -21.18
N ALA A 34 -8.26 -18.95 -21.43
CA ALA A 34 -7.29 -18.57 -20.44
C ALA A 34 -7.45 -17.10 -20.02
N PHE A 35 -7.34 -16.86 -18.72
CA PHE A 35 -7.42 -15.52 -18.11
C PHE A 35 -6.20 -15.24 -17.25
N ARG A 36 -5.78 -13.97 -17.23
CA ARG A 36 -5.01 -13.40 -16.12
C ARG A 36 -5.97 -12.96 -15.04
N VAL A 37 -5.68 -13.27 -13.80
CA VAL A 37 -6.51 -12.94 -12.65
C VAL A 37 -5.83 -11.88 -11.80
N GLU A 38 -6.51 -10.77 -11.52
CA GLU A 38 -6.08 -9.78 -10.56
C GLU A 38 -6.89 -9.95 -9.28
N LEU A 39 -6.18 -10.22 -8.19
CA LEU A 39 -6.74 -10.43 -6.86
C LEU A 39 -6.54 -9.18 -5.99
N PRO A 40 -7.34 -8.99 -4.93
CA PRO A 40 -7.11 -7.97 -3.92
C PRO A 40 -5.77 -8.19 -3.20
N GLU A 41 -5.22 -7.10 -2.66
CA GLU A 41 -3.95 -7.15 -1.94
C GLU A 41 -4.13 -7.71 -0.53
N LEU A 42 -3.08 -8.30 0.01
CA LEU A 42 -3.03 -8.86 1.37
C LEU A 42 -3.55 -7.87 2.43
N PHE A 43 -4.36 -8.38 3.36
CA PHE A 43 -4.91 -7.64 4.50
C PHE A 43 -5.82 -6.46 4.14
N THR A 44 -6.26 -6.36 2.88
CA THR A 44 -7.17 -5.29 2.44
C THR A 44 -8.64 -5.72 2.40
N VAL A 45 -8.92 -7.00 2.66
CA VAL A 45 -10.24 -7.63 2.56
C VAL A 45 -10.77 -7.99 3.95
N THR A 46 -12.04 -7.70 4.21
CA THR A 46 -12.76 -8.08 5.44
C THR A 46 -13.39 -9.47 5.30
N SER A 47 -13.81 -10.08 6.41
CA SER A 47 -14.51 -11.37 6.39
C SER A 47 -15.78 -11.32 5.52
N ALA A 48 -16.57 -10.24 5.58
CA ALA A 48 -17.77 -10.08 4.75
C ALA A 48 -17.44 -9.91 3.25
N GLU A 49 -16.30 -9.26 2.94
CA GLU A 49 -15.81 -9.14 1.57
C GLU A 49 -15.32 -10.49 1.03
N TYR A 50 -14.64 -11.33 1.85
CA TYR A 50 -14.31 -12.72 1.47
C TYR A 50 -15.56 -13.55 1.15
N GLU A 51 -16.62 -13.41 1.94
CA GLU A 51 -17.92 -14.07 1.63
C GLU A 51 -18.51 -13.56 0.31
N THR A 52 -18.33 -12.27 0.02
CA THR A 52 -18.79 -11.68 -1.26
C THR A 52 -18.01 -12.23 -2.45
N ILE A 53 -16.68 -12.31 -2.34
CA ILE A 53 -15.80 -12.91 -3.35
C ILE A 53 -16.18 -14.38 -3.58
N HIS A 54 -16.32 -15.15 -2.51
CA HIS A 54 -16.76 -16.55 -2.57
C HIS A 54 -18.13 -16.71 -3.26
N SER A 55 -19.10 -15.83 -2.91
CA SER A 55 -20.41 -15.83 -3.57
C SER A 55 -20.34 -15.50 -5.06
N ALA A 56 -19.41 -14.60 -5.46
CA ALA A 56 -19.17 -14.29 -6.87
C ALA A 56 -18.62 -15.51 -7.62
N TRP A 57 -17.58 -16.17 -7.08
CA TRP A 57 -17.05 -17.42 -7.63
C TRP A 57 -18.14 -18.50 -7.74
N TYR A 58 -18.94 -18.70 -6.70
CA TYR A 58 -20.01 -19.69 -6.69
C TYR A 58 -21.02 -19.44 -7.82
N LYS A 59 -21.46 -18.19 -8.00
CA LYS A 59 -22.39 -17.81 -9.08
C LYS A 59 -21.74 -17.97 -10.45
N ALA A 60 -20.48 -17.58 -10.59
CA ALA A 60 -19.74 -17.67 -11.85
C ALA A 60 -19.51 -19.12 -12.28
N VAL A 61 -19.09 -20.00 -11.36
CA VAL A 61 -18.88 -21.42 -11.67
C VAL A 61 -20.19 -22.14 -12.01
N LYS A 62 -21.29 -21.74 -11.33
CA LYS A 62 -22.62 -22.35 -11.56
C LYS A 62 -23.18 -22.14 -12.98
N VAL A 63 -22.73 -21.14 -13.73
CA VAL A 63 -23.22 -20.93 -15.11
C VAL A 63 -22.50 -21.81 -16.14
N LEU A 64 -21.38 -22.44 -15.75
CA LEU A 64 -20.63 -23.32 -16.65
C LEU A 64 -21.41 -24.64 -16.92
N PRO A 65 -21.38 -25.15 -18.13
CA PRO A 65 -22.05 -26.42 -18.47
C PRO A 65 -21.31 -27.61 -17.86
N ASP A 66 -22.02 -28.74 -17.73
CA ASP A 66 -21.43 -30.01 -17.30
C ASP A 66 -20.18 -30.38 -18.10
N TYR A 67 -19.27 -31.11 -17.50
CA TYR A 67 -17.93 -31.42 -18.02
C TYR A 67 -17.08 -30.21 -18.36
N SER A 68 -17.25 -29.16 -17.59
CA SER A 68 -16.31 -28.04 -17.53
C SER A 68 -15.31 -28.24 -16.39
N ILE A 69 -14.11 -27.73 -16.58
CA ILE A 69 -13.04 -27.76 -15.59
C ILE A 69 -12.64 -26.32 -15.30
N VAL A 70 -12.59 -25.96 -14.03
CA VAL A 70 -12.05 -24.68 -13.54
C VAL A 70 -10.69 -25.00 -12.93
N HIS A 71 -9.63 -24.49 -13.54
CA HIS A 71 -8.26 -24.64 -13.04
C HIS A 71 -7.69 -23.26 -12.73
N LYS A 72 -7.54 -22.96 -11.45
CA LYS A 72 -6.86 -21.76 -10.97
C LYS A 72 -5.42 -22.11 -10.63
N GLN A 73 -4.47 -21.34 -11.14
CA GLN A 73 -3.05 -21.60 -11.04
C GLN A 73 -2.33 -20.37 -10.52
N ASP A 74 -1.81 -20.46 -9.31
CA ASP A 74 -1.12 -19.40 -8.62
C ASP A 74 0.38 -19.69 -8.57
N PHE A 75 1.17 -18.96 -9.35
CA PHE A 75 2.63 -19.04 -9.35
C PHE A 75 3.24 -18.06 -8.36
N PHE A 76 4.08 -18.53 -7.50
CA PHE A 76 4.87 -17.74 -6.57
C PHE A 76 6.34 -17.96 -6.88
N ILE A 77 6.96 -16.95 -7.48
CA ILE A 77 8.32 -17.05 -8.03
C ILE A 77 9.23 -16.07 -7.29
N LYS A 78 10.38 -16.55 -6.83
CA LYS A 78 11.44 -15.70 -6.30
C LYS A 78 12.03 -14.88 -7.43
N GLU A 79 11.93 -13.57 -7.31
CA GLU A 79 12.54 -12.58 -8.19
C GLU A 79 13.47 -11.70 -7.38
N ASN A 80 14.45 -11.09 -8.05
CA ASN A 80 15.34 -10.15 -7.44
C ASN A 80 14.92 -8.73 -7.82
N TYR A 81 14.94 -7.84 -6.84
CA TYR A 81 14.68 -6.43 -7.10
C TYR A 81 15.72 -5.86 -8.06
N GLN A 82 15.26 -5.29 -9.16
CA GLN A 82 16.10 -4.59 -10.11
C GLN A 82 16.00 -3.08 -9.80
N PRO A 83 17.13 -2.44 -9.48
CA PRO A 83 17.15 -1.02 -9.20
C PRO A 83 16.80 -0.20 -10.44
N ASP A 84 16.11 0.91 -10.26
CA ASP A 84 15.85 1.88 -11.32
C ASP A 84 17.12 2.73 -11.55
N THR A 85 18.06 2.18 -12.32
CA THR A 85 19.37 2.80 -12.61
C THR A 85 19.36 3.71 -13.83
N GLU A 86 18.29 3.71 -14.61
CA GLU A 86 18.20 4.48 -15.87
C GLU A 86 18.03 5.99 -15.64
N ARG A 87 17.75 6.42 -14.42
CA ARG A 87 17.71 7.84 -14.05
C ARG A 87 19.11 8.34 -13.70
N ASP A 88 19.81 8.88 -14.65
CA ASP A 88 21.17 9.48 -14.49
C ASP A 88 21.22 10.57 -13.38
N GLU A 89 20.08 11.11 -12.96
CA GLU A 89 19.92 12.18 -11.99
C GLU A 89 19.55 11.71 -10.56
N LEU A 90 19.71 10.44 -10.22
CA LEU A 90 19.40 9.98 -8.86
C LEU A 90 20.24 10.73 -7.81
N SER A 91 19.59 11.23 -6.78
CA SER A 91 20.26 11.84 -5.62
C SER A 91 21.16 10.83 -4.90
N PHE A 92 22.06 11.32 -4.06
CA PHE A 92 22.90 10.46 -3.22
C PHE A 92 22.06 9.45 -2.38
N LEU A 93 20.99 9.92 -1.74
CA LEU A 93 20.15 9.06 -0.91
C LEU A 93 19.30 8.09 -1.74
N SER A 94 18.77 8.52 -2.89
CA SER A 94 18.05 7.63 -3.79
C SER A 94 18.95 6.53 -4.36
N ARG A 95 20.17 6.85 -4.75
CA ARG A 95 21.16 5.83 -5.17
C ARG A 95 21.52 4.86 -4.05
N SER A 96 21.59 5.36 -2.82
CA SER A 96 21.86 4.51 -1.65
C SER A 96 20.68 3.57 -1.36
N PHE A 97 19.45 4.04 -1.49
CA PHE A 97 18.23 3.25 -1.37
C PHE A 97 18.23 2.13 -2.42
N GLU A 98 18.38 2.46 -3.71
CA GLU A 98 18.39 1.48 -4.79
C GLU A 98 19.50 0.41 -4.59
N ARG A 99 20.68 0.83 -4.13
CA ARG A 99 21.79 -0.09 -3.81
C ARG A 99 21.48 -1.01 -2.63
N HIS A 100 20.78 -0.51 -1.61
CA HIS A 100 20.41 -1.29 -0.44
C HIS A 100 19.47 -2.43 -0.79
N PHE A 101 18.59 -2.22 -1.76
CA PHE A 101 17.63 -3.22 -2.20
C PHE A 101 18.07 -4.00 -3.45
N ASN A 102 19.19 -3.64 -4.06
CA ASN A 102 19.69 -4.34 -5.26
C ASN A 102 19.78 -5.85 -5.01
N GLU A 103 19.26 -6.63 -5.95
CA GLU A 103 19.23 -8.10 -5.92
C GLU A 103 18.52 -8.70 -4.69
N ARG A 104 17.80 -7.90 -3.91
CA ARG A 104 17.00 -8.44 -2.80
C ARG A 104 15.96 -9.39 -3.34
N PRO A 105 15.94 -10.66 -2.91
CA PRO A 105 14.92 -11.60 -3.35
C PRO A 105 13.57 -11.26 -2.69
N PHE A 106 12.51 -11.38 -3.47
CA PHE A 106 11.13 -11.31 -3.02
C PHE A 106 10.30 -12.34 -3.78
N LEU A 107 9.19 -12.76 -3.20
CA LEU A 107 8.26 -13.66 -3.86
C LEU A 107 7.24 -12.83 -4.66
N ASN A 108 7.18 -13.04 -5.97
CA ASN A 108 6.19 -12.40 -6.83
C ASN A 108 5.08 -13.38 -7.15
N HIS A 109 3.85 -12.89 -7.29
CA HIS A 109 2.65 -13.69 -7.52
C HIS A 109 2.07 -13.44 -8.90
N TYR A 110 1.82 -14.51 -9.64
CA TYR A 110 1.14 -14.51 -10.93
C TYR A 110 -0.03 -15.49 -10.86
N CYS A 111 -1.22 -15.02 -11.17
CA CYS A 111 -2.43 -15.83 -11.10
C CYS A 111 -3.08 -15.95 -12.47
N TYR A 112 -3.35 -17.21 -12.86
CA TYR A 112 -4.04 -17.58 -14.09
C TYR A 112 -5.28 -18.42 -13.78
N LEU A 113 -6.26 -18.32 -14.67
CA LEU A 113 -7.47 -19.13 -14.62
C LEU A 113 -7.71 -19.74 -16.00
N PHE A 114 -7.91 -21.05 -16.02
CA PHE A 114 -8.24 -21.83 -17.21
C PHE A 114 -9.62 -22.42 -17.06
N LEU A 115 -10.50 -22.13 -18.02
CA LEU A 115 -11.81 -22.72 -18.11
C LEU A 115 -11.80 -23.64 -19.31
N THR A 116 -11.95 -24.96 -19.06
CA THR A 116 -11.81 -25.99 -20.09
C THR A 116 -13.11 -26.75 -20.25
N LYS A 117 -13.57 -26.94 -21.48
CA LYS A 117 -14.68 -27.80 -21.83
C LYS A 117 -14.14 -29.10 -22.38
N THR A 118 -14.61 -30.21 -21.81
CA THR A 118 -14.24 -31.56 -22.20
C THR A 118 -15.46 -32.47 -22.38
N THR A 119 -15.23 -33.75 -22.69
CA THR A 119 -16.27 -34.77 -22.79
C THR A 119 -16.38 -35.58 -21.49
N ARG A 120 -17.52 -36.29 -21.31
CA ARG A 120 -17.76 -37.16 -20.17
C ARG A 120 -16.69 -38.26 -20.03
N GLU A 121 -16.29 -38.87 -21.12
CA GLU A 121 -15.33 -39.98 -21.09
C GLU A 121 -13.95 -39.50 -20.70
N ARG A 122 -13.54 -38.33 -21.19
CA ARG A 122 -12.24 -37.74 -20.90
C ARG A 122 -12.13 -37.22 -19.46
N SER A 123 -13.19 -36.62 -18.94
CA SER A 123 -13.27 -36.14 -17.56
C SER A 123 -13.07 -37.22 -16.48
N ARG A 124 -13.25 -38.48 -16.85
CA ARG A 124 -13.19 -39.66 -15.94
C ARG A 124 -12.04 -40.62 -16.25
N ARG A 125 -11.06 -40.21 -17.01
CA ARG A 125 -9.91 -41.03 -17.35
C ARG A 125 -8.98 -41.24 -16.16
N GLN A 126 -8.35 -42.40 -16.11
CA GLN A 126 -7.31 -42.76 -15.15
C GLN A 126 -5.93 -42.29 -15.66
N SER A 127 -4.93 -42.25 -14.78
CA SER A 127 -3.54 -41.85 -15.08
C SER A 127 -2.90 -42.66 -16.20
N ASP A 128 -3.26 -43.92 -16.36
CA ASP A 128 -2.77 -44.79 -17.45
C ASP A 128 -3.19 -44.33 -18.86
N PHE A 129 -4.21 -43.53 -18.95
CA PHE A 129 -4.69 -42.88 -20.17
C PHE A 129 -4.16 -41.48 -20.41
N SER A 130 -3.29 -40.98 -19.57
CA SER A 130 -2.68 -39.64 -19.74
C SER A 130 -1.94 -39.56 -21.09
N THR A 131 -2.01 -38.38 -21.70
CA THR A 131 -1.26 -38.05 -22.94
C THR A 131 0.24 -38.20 -22.76
N LEU A 132 0.77 -38.00 -21.53
CA LEU A 132 2.16 -38.26 -21.19
C LEU A 132 2.56 -39.73 -21.39
N CYS A 133 1.67 -40.64 -21.07
CA CYS A 133 1.93 -42.10 -21.13
C CYS A 133 1.72 -42.69 -22.53
N ARG A 134 0.91 -42.08 -23.37
CA ARG A 134 0.60 -42.58 -24.71
C ARG A 134 1.74 -42.40 -25.71
N GLY A 135 1.92 -43.38 -26.59
CA GLY A 135 2.85 -43.32 -27.73
C GLY A 135 2.38 -42.39 -28.85
N ARG A 136 1.06 -42.26 -29.02
CA ARG A 136 0.42 -41.37 -30.02
C ARG A 136 -0.78 -40.67 -29.41
N ILE A 137 -0.95 -39.41 -29.81
CA ILE A 137 -2.12 -38.58 -29.49
C ILE A 137 -2.92 -38.50 -30.77
N VAL A 138 -4.17 -38.93 -30.74
CA VAL A 138 -5.07 -38.88 -31.89
C VAL A 138 -6.18 -37.88 -31.52
N PRO A 139 -6.41 -36.84 -32.34
CA PRO A 139 -7.53 -35.93 -32.12
C PRO A 139 -8.85 -36.71 -32.12
N GLN A 140 -9.72 -36.41 -31.17
CA GLN A 140 -11.08 -36.93 -31.19
C GLN A 140 -11.84 -36.20 -32.29
N GLU A 141 -12.76 -36.93 -32.94
CA GLU A 141 -13.62 -36.35 -33.95
C GLU A 141 -14.42 -35.18 -33.33
N ILE A 142 -14.21 -34.03 -33.87
CA ILE A 142 -14.97 -32.78 -33.84
C ILE A 142 -15.78 -32.53 -32.55
N ALA A 143 -15.31 -31.61 -31.77
CA ALA A 143 -16.12 -30.99 -30.71
C ALA A 143 -17.47 -30.55 -31.28
N ASP A 144 -18.54 -30.90 -30.60
CA ASP A 144 -19.88 -30.45 -30.93
C ASP A 144 -19.90 -28.92 -30.98
N LYS A 145 -20.10 -28.33 -32.15
CA LYS A 145 -20.10 -26.90 -32.38
C LYS A 145 -21.13 -26.18 -31.51
N GLU A 146 -22.25 -26.83 -31.23
CA GLU A 146 -23.28 -26.26 -30.35
C GLU A 146 -22.82 -26.25 -28.90
N ALA A 147 -22.18 -27.31 -28.42
CA ALA A 147 -21.62 -27.39 -27.08
C ALA A 147 -20.48 -26.39 -26.89
N ALA A 148 -19.60 -26.23 -27.88
CA ALA A 148 -18.55 -25.23 -27.88
C ALA A 148 -19.12 -23.81 -27.82
N ALA A 149 -20.13 -23.48 -28.60
CA ALA A 149 -20.77 -22.16 -28.61
C ALA A 149 -21.44 -21.85 -27.25
N LYS A 150 -22.17 -22.81 -26.68
CA LYS A 150 -22.76 -22.67 -25.32
C LYS A 150 -21.71 -22.48 -24.26
N PHE A 151 -20.58 -23.15 -24.33
CA PHE A 151 -19.48 -23.00 -23.41
C PHE A 151 -18.87 -21.58 -23.49
N ILE A 152 -18.60 -21.10 -24.70
CA ILE A 152 -18.03 -19.73 -24.89
C ILE A 152 -19.00 -18.63 -24.36
N GLU A 153 -20.32 -18.84 -24.57
CA GLU A 153 -21.34 -17.96 -23.99
C GLU A 153 -21.30 -17.99 -22.44
N ALA A 154 -21.25 -19.18 -21.86
CA ALA A 154 -21.14 -19.35 -20.40
C ALA A 154 -19.88 -18.74 -19.83
N VAL A 155 -18.74 -18.86 -20.54
CA VAL A 155 -17.48 -18.20 -20.17
C VAL A 155 -17.63 -16.68 -20.18
N GLY A 156 -18.35 -16.11 -21.14
CA GLY A 156 -18.66 -14.68 -21.17
C GLY A 156 -19.52 -14.21 -20.01
N GLN A 157 -20.48 -15.05 -19.57
CA GLN A 157 -21.27 -14.79 -18.36
C GLN A 157 -20.40 -14.90 -17.08
N PHE A 158 -19.56 -15.91 -16.99
CA PHE A 158 -18.61 -16.12 -15.91
C PHE A 158 -17.71 -14.89 -15.72
N GLU A 159 -17.06 -14.45 -16.80
CA GLU A 159 -16.18 -13.27 -16.81
C GLU A 159 -16.90 -12.03 -16.30
N ARG A 160 -18.14 -11.79 -16.76
CA ARG A 160 -18.93 -10.64 -16.33
C ARG A 160 -19.27 -10.70 -14.85
N ILE A 161 -19.72 -11.85 -14.33
CA ILE A 161 -20.07 -12.02 -12.91
C ILE A 161 -18.86 -11.74 -12.03
N MET A 162 -17.68 -12.22 -12.42
CA MET A 162 -16.45 -11.98 -11.64
C MET A 162 -16.04 -10.52 -11.67
N ASN A 163 -16.01 -9.90 -12.85
CA ASN A 163 -15.62 -8.48 -13.00
C ASN A 163 -16.61 -7.52 -12.32
N ASP A 164 -17.91 -7.83 -12.34
CA ASP A 164 -18.94 -7.05 -11.67
C ASP A 164 -18.87 -7.16 -10.12
N SER A 165 -18.14 -8.14 -9.58
CA SER A 165 -17.92 -8.27 -8.14
C SER A 165 -17.12 -7.09 -7.54
N GLY A 166 -16.29 -6.46 -8.35
CA GLY A 166 -15.43 -5.35 -7.95
C GLY A 166 -14.17 -5.73 -7.14
N PHE A 167 -13.97 -7.03 -6.85
CA PHE A 167 -12.81 -7.53 -6.09
C PHE A 167 -11.81 -8.29 -6.96
N VAL A 168 -12.30 -9.12 -7.87
CA VAL A 168 -11.48 -9.94 -8.75
C VAL A 168 -11.69 -9.47 -10.18
N THR A 169 -10.59 -9.21 -10.89
CA THR A 169 -10.64 -8.81 -12.30
C THR A 169 -10.07 -9.92 -13.18
N LEU A 170 -10.86 -10.35 -14.16
CA LEU A 170 -10.46 -11.32 -15.17
C LEU A 170 -10.16 -10.61 -16.49
N THR A 171 -8.98 -10.85 -17.04
CA THR A 171 -8.58 -10.36 -18.37
C THR A 171 -8.22 -11.55 -19.25
N ARG A 172 -8.93 -11.73 -20.36
CA ARG A 172 -8.61 -12.80 -21.33
C ARG A 172 -7.20 -12.62 -21.90
N LEU A 173 -6.46 -13.73 -21.97
CA LEU A 173 -5.15 -13.72 -22.59
C LEU A 173 -5.27 -13.72 -24.12
N ALA A 174 -4.47 -12.87 -24.76
CA ALA A 174 -4.33 -12.88 -26.20
C ALA A 174 -3.51 -14.09 -26.68
N ALA A 175 -3.67 -14.50 -27.93
CA ALA A 175 -2.91 -15.63 -28.50
C ALA A 175 -1.40 -15.44 -28.35
N SER A 176 -0.89 -14.22 -28.50
CA SER A 176 0.54 -13.89 -28.31
C SER A 176 1.00 -14.06 -26.85
N GLU A 177 0.14 -13.85 -25.87
CA GLU A 177 0.46 -14.06 -24.45
C GLU A 177 0.44 -15.56 -24.10
N ILE A 178 -0.34 -16.36 -24.83
CA ILE A 178 -0.44 -17.79 -24.64
C ILE A 178 0.77 -18.50 -25.27
N THR A 179 1.06 -18.21 -26.54
CA THR A 179 2.11 -18.90 -27.34
C THR A 179 3.48 -18.23 -27.33
N GLY A 180 3.55 -16.98 -26.87
CA GLY A 180 4.73 -16.13 -27.02
C GLY A 180 4.81 -15.47 -28.39
N GLN A 181 5.45 -14.30 -28.46
CA GLN A 181 5.69 -13.54 -29.68
C GLN A 181 6.86 -12.58 -29.50
N ASP A 182 7.60 -12.31 -30.57
CA ASP A 182 8.67 -11.30 -30.63
C ASP A 182 9.76 -11.46 -29.55
N GLY A 183 10.13 -12.71 -29.25
CA GLY A 183 11.14 -13.05 -28.26
C GLY A 183 10.65 -13.01 -26.81
N LYS A 184 9.34 -12.82 -26.59
CA LYS A 184 8.71 -12.95 -25.28
C LYS A 184 8.07 -14.30 -25.12
N ALA A 185 8.34 -14.96 -24.00
CA ALA A 185 7.76 -16.26 -23.67
C ALA A 185 6.27 -16.17 -23.38
N GLY A 186 5.48 -17.08 -23.95
CA GLY A 186 4.08 -17.26 -23.61
C GLY A 186 3.88 -18.05 -22.31
N ILE A 187 2.64 -18.13 -21.80
CA ILE A 187 2.34 -18.84 -20.54
C ILE A 187 2.69 -20.33 -20.61
N ILE A 188 2.60 -20.95 -21.79
CA ILE A 188 2.95 -22.34 -22.00
C ILE A 188 4.45 -22.55 -21.82
N GLU A 189 5.29 -21.70 -22.43
CA GLU A 189 6.75 -21.75 -22.26
C GLU A 189 7.16 -21.44 -20.81
N LYS A 190 6.51 -20.46 -20.18
CA LYS A 190 6.70 -20.09 -18.78
C LYS A 190 6.41 -21.27 -17.84
N TYR A 191 5.38 -22.04 -18.12
CA TYR A 191 5.07 -23.26 -17.36
C TYR A 191 6.18 -24.31 -17.48
N PHE A 192 6.61 -24.63 -18.70
CA PHE A 192 7.65 -25.63 -18.96
C PHE A 192 9.03 -25.23 -18.45
N SER A 193 9.29 -23.95 -18.29
CA SER A 193 10.55 -23.44 -17.75
C SER A 193 10.52 -23.19 -16.25
N LEU A 194 9.37 -23.34 -15.58
CA LEU A 194 9.13 -22.97 -14.17
C LEU A 194 9.56 -21.52 -13.88
N SER A 195 9.32 -20.62 -14.83
CA SER A 195 9.72 -19.22 -14.77
C SER A 195 8.61 -18.32 -15.30
N GLN A 196 8.52 -17.08 -14.82
CA GLN A 196 7.55 -16.11 -15.30
C GLN A 196 8.23 -14.93 -16.07
N THR A 197 9.54 -15.03 -16.33
CA THR A 197 10.26 -14.03 -17.10
C THR A 197 9.90 -14.09 -18.59
N ASP A 198 9.98 -12.94 -19.26
CA ASP A 198 9.71 -12.86 -20.71
C ASP A 198 10.78 -13.54 -21.57
N THR A 199 12.01 -13.66 -21.03
CA THR A 199 13.13 -14.32 -21.69
C THR A 199 13.43 -15.65 -20.99
N THR A 200 12.74 -16.68 -21.38
CA THR A 200 12.95 -18.03 -20.84
C THR A 200 13.31 -19.02 -21.92
N CYS A 201 13.98 -20.09 -21.55
CA CYS A 201 14.30 -21.19 -22.43
C CYS A 201 13.62 -22.47 -21.94
N LEU A 202 13.13 -23.27 -22.87
CA LEU A 202 12.62 -24.59 -22.55
C LEU A 202 13.75 -25.45 -21.94
N LYS A 203 13.43 -26.12 -20.85
CA LYS A 203 14.32 -27.00 -20.11
C LYS A 203 14.00 -28.47 -20.42
N ASP A 204 14.98 -29.35 -20.32
CA ASP A 204 14.75 -30.80 -20.41
C ASP A 204 13.93 -31.31 -19.22
N ILE A 205 12.97 -32.18 -19.47
CA ILE A 205 12.15 -32.82 -18.45
C ILE A 205 12.67 -34.22 -18.17
N GLY A 206 13.21 -34.44 -16.99
CA GLY A 206 13.72 -35.72 -16.52
C GLY A 206 12.71 -36.43 -15.61
N LEU A 207 12.27 -37.63 -16.02
CA LEU A 207 11.35 -38.48 -15.24
C LEU A 207 12.14 -39.65 -14.64
N TYR A 208 12.34 -39.63 -13.34
CA TYR A 208 13.06 -40.65 -12.58
C TYR A 208 12.10 -41.38 -11.62
N PRO A 209 12.45 -42.57 -11.13
CA PRO A 209 11.54 -43.34 -10.25
C PRO A 209 11.16 -42.64 -8.95
N GLU A 210 12.02 -41.80 -8.43
CA GLU A 210 11.85 -41.11 -7.12
C GLU A 210 11.78 -39.61 -7.23
N GLU A 211 12.02 -39.04 -8.41
CA GLU A 211 12.01 -37.58 -8.59
C GLU A 211 11.68 -37.20 -10.04
N MET A 212 11.10 -36.04 -10.21
CA MET A 212 10.96 -35.34 -11.48
C MET A 212 11.82 -34.09 -11.50
N ARG A 213 12.44 -33.82 -12.65
CA ARG A 213 13.25 -32.60 -12.85
C ARG A 213 12.80 -31.82 -14.07
N VAL A 214 12.94 -30.50 -13.97
CA VAL A 214 12.81 -29.56 -15.09
C VAL A 214 14.11 -28.76 -15.17
N GLY A 215 14.99 -29.13 -16.09
CA GLY A 215 16.39 -28.70 -16.06
C GLY A 215 17.11 -29.21 -14.81
N ASP A 216 17.68 -28.28 -14.04
CA ASP A 216 18.35 -28.59 -12.77
C ASP A 216 17.38 -28.58 -11.59
N ASP A 217 16.19 -27.99 -11.75
CA ASP A 217 15.18 -27.90 -10.68
C ASP A 217 14.54 -29.26 -10.38
N ILE A 218 14.58 -29.70 -9.14
CA ILE A 218 13.92 -30.90 -8.63
C ILE A 218 12.55 -30.52 -8.08
N LEU A 219 11.48 -31.17 -8.54
CA LEU A 219 10.12 -30.94 -8.13
C LEU A 219 9.78 -31.69 -6.85
N CYS A 220 9.00 -31.04 -6.01
CA CYS A 220 8.40 -31.59 -4.80
C CYS A 220 6.90 -31.32 -4.82
N LEU A 221 6.09 -32.37 -4.79
CA LEU A 221 4.63 -32.27 -4.88
C LEU A 221 3.96 -32.68 -3.57
N HIS A 222 3.05 -31.84 -3.08
CA HIS A 222 2.11 -32.17 -2.02
C HIS A 222 0.69 -32.09 -2.59
N THR A 223 -0.10 -33.11 -2.35
CA THR A 223 -1.46 -33.24 -2.90
C THR A 223 -2.52 -33.26 -1.80
N LEU A 224 -3.68 -32.68 -2.12
CA LEU A 224 -4.95 -32.90 -1.46
C LEU A 224 -5.86 -33.62 -2.45
N SER A 225 -5.82 -34.93 -2.46
CA SER A 225 -6.48 -35.81 -3.41
C SER A 225 -7.58 -36.66 -2.79
N ASP A 226 -7.62 -36.76 -1.46
CA ASP A 226 -8.53 -37.59 -0.71
C ASP A 226 -9.27 -36.78 0.35
N VAL A 227 -10.51 -37.17 0.63
CA VAL A 227 -11.31 -36.56 1.73
C VAL A 227 -10.58 -36.67 3.08
N GLU A 228 -9.79 -37.70 3.31
CA GLU A 228 -9.01 -37.87 4.53
C GLU A 228 -7.87 -36.89 4.67
N ASP A 229 -7.46 -36.21 3.60
CA ASP A 229 -6.41 -35.18 3.64
C ASP A 229 -6.95 -33.80 4.04
N LEU A 230 -8.27 -33.65 4.03
CA LEU A 230 -8.96 -32.39 4.26
C LEU A 230 -9.25 -32.13 5.75
N PRO A 231 -9.39 -30.86 6.16
CA PRO A 231 -9.80 -30.51 7.51
C PRO A 231 -11.27 -30.81 7.74
N GLY A 232 -11.66 -30.93 8.99
CA GLY A 232 -13.07 -31.14 9.38
C GLY A 232 -13.98 -29.94 9.05
N LYS A 233 -13.40 -28.75 8.78
CA LYS A 233 -14.13 -27.52 8.47
C LYS A 233 -13.29 -26.61 7.57
N VAL A 234 -13.92 -26.05 6.56
CA VAL A 234 -13.35 -25.00 5.71
C VAL A 234 -14.15 -23.71 5.85
N GLY A 235 -13.55 -22.57 5.56
CA GLY A 235 -14.18 -21.26 5.55
C GLY A 235 -13.69 -20.41 4.41
N THR A 236 -14.34 -19.28 4.17
CA THR A 236 -13.93 -18.31 3.16
C THR A 236 -12.65 -17.57 3.56
N ASP A 237 -12.44 -17.43 4.86
CA ASP A 237 -11.29 -16.79 5.45
C ASP A 237 -10.84 -17.48 6.75
N CYS A 238 -9.65 -17.14 7.18
CA CYS A 238 -9.08 -17.56 8.46
C CYS A 238 -8.42 -16.38 9.19
N ARG A 239 -8.35 -16.49 10.51
CA ARG A 239 -7.66 -15.53 11.36
C ARG A 239 -6.14 -15.75 11.27
N PHE A 240 -5.40 -14.69 10.97
CA PHE A 240 -3.94 -14.74 10.95
C PHE A 240 -3.37 -14.29 12.30
N GLU A 241 -2.97 -15.25 13.13
CA GLU A 241 -2.59 -15.04 14.53
C GLU A 241 -1.39 -14.09 14.70
N LYS A 242 -0.43 -14.13 13.78
CA LYS A 242 0.78 -13.27 13.86
C LYS A 242 0.49 -11.77 13.83
N LEU A 243 -0.63 -11.36 13.25
CA LEU A 243 -1.03 -9.95 13.11
C LEU A 243 -2.35 -9.64 13.82
N SER A 244 -2.97 -10.62 14.50
CA SER A 244 -4.22 -10.44 15.24
C SER A 244 -3.94 -10.15 16.71
N THR A 245 -4.85 -9.43 17.36
CA THR A 245 -4.83 -9.12 18.79
C THR A 245 -6.14 -9.57 19.44
N ASP A 246 -6.26 -9.45 20.75
CA ASP A 246 -7.51 -9.72 21.47
C ASP A 246 -8.66 -8.76 21.07
N ARG A 247 -8.33 -7.68 20.38
CA ARG A 247 -9.28 -6.61 19.98
C ARG A 247 -9.42 -6.41 18.49
N SER A 248 -8.68 -7.17 17.68
CA SER A 248 -8.69 -7.03 16.22
C SER A 248 -8.25 -8.31 15.53
N ASP A 249 -8.94 -8.67 14.46
CA ASP A 249 -8.68 -9.84 13.64
C ASP A 249 -8.13 -9.40 12.28
N CYS A 250 -6.88 -9.75 12.00
CA CYS A 250 -6.37 -9.75 10.63
C CYS A 250 -6.79 -11.05 9.95
N ARG A 251 -7.44 -10.93 8.80
CA ARG A 251 -7.99 -12.05 8.04
C ARG A 251 -7.23 -12.28 6.75
N LEU A 252 -7.16 -13.54 6.37
CA LEU A 252 -6.64 -14.03 5.08
C LEU A 252 -7.59 -15.08 4.53
N SER A 253 -7.55 -15.37 3.23
CA SER A 253 -8.26 -16.53 2.67
C SER A 253 -7.79 -17.83 3.33
N PHE A 254 -8.66 -18.82 3.36
CA PHE A 254 -8.37 -20.08 4.02
C PHE A 254 -7.10 -20.75 3.47
N ALA A 255 -6.87 -20.68 2.17
CA ALA A 255 -5.71 -21.26 1.48
C ALA A 255 -4.45 -20.36 1.43
N ALA A 256 -4.48 -19.15 2.01
CA ALA A 256 -3.31 -18.25 2.03
C ALA A 256 -2.02 -18.88 2.57
N PRO A 257 -2.04 -19.80 3.57
CA PRO A 257 -0.84 -20.48 4.04
C PRO A 257 -0.05 -21.21 2.95
N VAL A 258 -0.69 -21.83 1.98
CA VAL A 258 -0.02 -22.52 0.87
C VAL A 258 0.19 -21.66 -0.37
N GLY A 259 -0.17 -20.38 -0.29
CA GLY A 259 0.07 -19.37 -1.32
C GLY A 259 1.12 -18.35 -0.89
N VAL A 260 0.66 -17.13 -0.61
CA VAL A 260 1.48 -15.94 -0.33
C VAL A 260 2.36 -16.04 0.94
N LEU A 261 2.09 -16.96 1.85
CA LEU A 261 2.86 -17.12 3.10
C LEU A 261 4.02 -18.12 2.98
N LEU A 262 4.12 -18.91 1.90
CA LEU A 262 5.29 -19.71 1.61
C LEU A 262 6.44 -18.83 1.12
N SER A 263 7.68 -19.26 1.35
CA SER A 263 8.89 -18.49 0.99
C SER A 263 9.73 -19.13 -0.12
N CYS A 264 9.18 -20.08 -0.84
CA CYS A 264 9.86 -20.85 -1.90
C CYS A 264 9.23 -20.62 -3.28
N ASN A 265 9.94 -21.00 -4.34
CA ASN A 265 9.34 -21.13 -5.67
C ASN A 265 8.32 -22.25 -5.65
N HIS A 266 7.08 -21.94 -5.99
CA HIS A 266 6.02 -22.95 -6.09
C HIS A 266 4.88 -22.49 -6.99
N VAL A 267 4.08 -23.46 -7.41
CA VAL A 267 2.76 -23.24 -7.99
C VAL A 267 1.73 -23.95 -7.14
N TYR A 268 0.66 -23.24 -6.80
CA TYR A 268 -0.52 -23.82 -6.18
C TYR A 268 -1.59 -24.00 -7.24
N ASN A 269 -1.93 -25.25 -7.53
CA ASN A 269 -2.96 -25.62 -8.52
C ASN A 269 -4.25 -25.99 -7.80
N GLN A 270 -5.35 -25.46 -8.26
CA GLN A 270 -6.68 -25.73 -7.75
C GLN A 270 -7.59 -26.13 -8.91
N PHE A 271 -8.07 -27.37 -8.90
CA PHE A 271 -8.95 -27.90 -9.92
C PHE A 271 -10.34 -28.15 -9.35
N ILE A 272 -11.38 -27.72 -10.09
CA ILE A 272 -12.78 -28.03 -9.81
C ILE A 272 -13.36 -28.60 -11.09
N PHE A 273 -13.83 -29.86 -11.01
CA PHE A 273 -14.43 -30.58 -12.11
C PHE A 273 -15.95 -30.54 -11.95
N ILE A 274 -16.63 -29.94 -12.91
CA ILE A 274 -18.09 -29.82 -12.96
C ILE A 274 -18.62 -31.03 -13.76
N ASP A 275 -18.93 -32.11 -13.06
CA ASP A 275 -19.57 -33.27 -13.64
C ASP A 275 -21.12 -33.13 -13.66
N ASP A 276 -21.83 -34.07 -14.28
CA ASP A 276 -23.28 -34.15 -14.15
C ASP A 276 -23.65 -34.41 -12.67
N HIS A 277 -24.18 -33.37 -12.01
CA HIS A 277 -24.55 -33.42 -10.61
C HIS A 277 -25.57 -34.52 -10.29
N ALA A 278 -26.60 -34.71 -11.14
CA ALA A 278 -27.63 -35.73 -10.91
C ALA A 278 -27.05 -37.13 -11.00
N GLU A 279 -26.12 -37.35 -11.95
CA GLU A 279 -25.41 -38.61 -12.09
C GLU A 279 -24.52 -38.90 -10.88
N ASN A 280 -23.81 -37.92 -10.38
CA ASN A 280 -22.97 -38.06 -9.18
C ASN A 280 -23.80 -38.48 -7.97
N LEU A 281 -24.91 -37.82 -7.69
CA LEU A 281 -25.78 -38.19 -6.56
C LEU A 281 -26.34 -39.61 -6.72
N LYS A 282 -26.76 -40.00 -7.93
CA LYS A 282 -27.23 -41.35 -8.21
C LYS A 282 -26.14 -42.41 -7.98
N ASN A 283 -24.89 -42.11 -8.32
CA ASN A 283 -23.76 -42.99 -8.06
C ASN A 283 -23.50 -43.13 -6.55
N PHE A 284 -23.63 -42.07 -5.78
CA PHE A 284 -23.55 -42.12 -4.31
C PHE A 284 -24.69 -42.92 -3.69
N GLU A 285 -25.93 -42.75 -4.16
CA GLU A 285 -27.04 -43.60 -3.72
C GLU A 285 -26.78 -45.09 -3.98
N GLN A 286 -26.23 -45.42 -5.16
CA GLN A 286 -25.88 -46.82 -5.49
C GLN A 286 -24.75 -47.35 -4.59
N THR A 287 -23.74 -46.52 -4.31
CA THR A 287 -22.63 -46.82 -3.40
C THR A 287 -23.15 -47.04 -1.95
N ALA A 288 -24.05 -46.18 -1.46
CA ALA A 288 -24.69 -46.36 -0.15
C ALA A 288 -25.43 -47.69 -0.03
N ARG A 289 -26.18 -48.07 -1.08
CA ARG A 289 -26.88 -49.39 -1.14
C ARG A 289 -25.86 -50.53 -1.11
N ASN A 290 -24.77 -50.46 -1.83
CA ASN A 290 -23.71 -51.46 -1.83
C ASN A 290 -23.05 -51.60 -0.45
N MET A 291 -22.71 -50.46 0.19
CA MET A 291 -22.13 -50.41 1.54
C MET A 291 -23.10 -50.97 2.59
N GLN A 292 -24.41 -50.71 2.47
CA GLN A 292 -25.42 -51.27 3.35
C GLN A 292 -25.43 -52.81 3.29
N SER A 293 -25.28 -53.43 2.13
CA SER A 293 -25.19 -54.86 2.01
C SER A 293 -23.93 -55.47 2.65
N LEU A 294 -22.82 -54.69 2.63
CA LEU A 294 -21.51 -55.05 3.15
C LEU A 294 -21.30 -54.62 4.63
N SER A 295 -22.19 -53.83 5.20
CA SER A 295 -22.08 -53.29 6.56
C SER A 295 -22.03 -54.38 7.65
N ARG A 296 -22.66 -55.52 7.40
CA ARG A 296 -22.65 -56.67 8.31
C ARG A 296 -21.25 -57.30 8.46
N TYR A 297 -20.34 -57.05 7.53
CA TYR A 297 -19.00 -57.65 7.49
C TYR A 297 -17.88 -56.71 7.90
N SER A 298 -18.15 -55.41 7.90
CA SER A 298 -17.13 -54.39 8.22
C SER A 298 -17.78 -53.17 8.81
N ARG A 299 -17.27 -52.73 9.99
CA ARG A 299 -17.67 -51.49 10.61
C ARG A 299 -17.30 -50.27 9.74
N ALA A 300 -16.20 -50.34 9.00
CA ALA A 300 -15.80 -49.29 8.07
C ALA A 300 -16.88 -49.07 6.99
N ASN A 301 -17.47 -50.14 6.44
CA ASN A 301 -18.54 -50.00 5.46
C ASN A 301 -19.80 -49.34 6.05
N GLN A 302 -20.07 -49.60 7.32
CA GLN A 302 -21.19 -48.92 8.02
C GLN A 302 -20.92 -47.40 8.17
N VAL A 303 -19.74 -47.02 8.63
CA VAL A 303 -19.35 -45.62 8.78
C VAL A 303 -19.35 -44.92 7.41
N ASN A 304 -18.78 -45.53 6.39
CA ASN A 304 -18.78 -44.94 5.05
C ASN A 304 -20.20 -44.74 4.51
N LYS A 305 -21.11 -45.70 4.79
CA LYS A 305 -22.52 -45.53 4.44
C LYS A 305 -23.15 -44.33 5.15
N GLU A 306 -22.91 -44.17 6.46
CA GLU A 306 -23.42 -43.04 7.25
C GLU A 306 -22.94 -41.72 6.67
N TRP A 307 -21.67 -41.58 6.33
CA TRP A 307 -21.10 -40.39 5.69
C TRP A 307 -21.71 -40.10 4.31
N ILE A 308 -21.92 -41.15 3.47
CA ILE A 308 -22.58 -40.97 2.17
C ILE A 308 -24.04 -40.54 2.36
N ASP A 309 -24.76 -41.11 3.33
CA ASP A 309 -26.14 -40.71 3.61
C ASP A 309 -26.22 -39.24 4.11
N GLU A 310 -25.28 -38.79 4.93
CA GLU A 310 -25.20 -37.40 5.36
C GLU A 310 -24.92 -36.46 4.18
N TYR A 311 -23.99 -36.84 3.30
CA TYR A 311 -23.66 -36.09 2.09
C TYR A 311 -24.89 -35.94 1.17
N LEU A 312 -25.58 -37.02 0.91
CA LEU A 312 -26.82 -37.05 0.09
C LEU A 312 -27.92 -36.18 0.73
N ASN A 313 -28.10 -36.29 2.07
CA ASN A 313 -29.08 -35.51 2.79
C ASN A 313 -28.80 -34.02 2.69
N GLU A 314 -27.55 -33.61 2.83
CA GLU A 314 -27.15 -32.23 2.66
C GLU A 314 -27.31 -31.75 1.22
N ALA A 315 -26.88 -32.52 0.24
CA ALA A 315 -27.04 -32.20 -1.17
C ALA A 315 -28.51 -31.94 -1.53
N HIS A 316 -29.41 -32.84 -1.12
CA HIS A 316 -30.84 -32.70 -1.43
C HIS A 316 -31.56 -31.64 -0.61
N SER A 317 -31.29 -31.54 0.68
CA SER A 317 -32.01 -30.61 1.57
C SER A 317 -31.61 -29.16 1.35
N LYS A 318 -30.33 -28.89 1.02
CA LYS A 318 -29.80 -27.54 0.82
C LYS A 318 -29.59 -27.18 -0.66
N GLY A 319 -29.83 -28.15 -1.59
CA GLY A 319 -29.60 -27.94 -3.03
C GLY A 319 -28.12 -27.65 -3.37
N LEU A 320 -27.18 -28.31 -2.67
CA LEU A 320 -25.75 -28.11 -2.87
C LEU A 320 -25.26 -28.85 -4.12
N ILE A 321 -24.37 -28.23 -4.86
CA ILE A 321 -23.82 -28.77 -6.11
C ILE A 321 -22.60 -29.64 -5.77
N SER A 322 -22.70 -30.95 -6.10
CA SER A 322 -21.59 -31.91 -5.98
C SER A 322 -20.60 -31.73 -7.12
N VAL A 323 -19.32 -31.57 -6.80
CA VAL A 323 -18.21 -31.44 -7.74
C VAL A 323 -17.05 -32.35 -7.31
N ARG A 324 -16.14 -32.64 -8.23
CA ARG A 324 -14.82 -33.17 -7.85
C ARG A 324 -13.81 -32.03 -7.73
N CYS A 325 -12.89 -32.16 -6.79
CA CYS A 325 -11.88 -31.16 -6.51
C CYS A 325 -10.52 -31.82 -6.33
N HIS A 326 -9.46 -31.09 -6.66
CA HIS A 326 -8.08 -31.42 -6.34
C HIS A 326 -7.29 -30.16 -6.10
N CYS A 327 -6.41 -30.19 -5.11
CA CYS A 327 -5.44 -29.12 -4.90
C CYS A 327 -4.06 -29.71 -4.71
N ASN A 328 -3.03 -29.02 -5.26
CA ASN A 328 -1.65 -29.42 -5.03
C ASN A 328 -0.71 -28.22 -4.98
N VAL A 329 0.32 -28.37 -4.17
CA VAL A 329 1.46 -27.45 -4.11
C VAL A 329 2.64 -28.13 -4.76
N MET A 330 3.09 -27.61 -5.88
CA MET A 330 4.29 -28.07 -6.59
C MET A 330 5.38 -27.04 -6.41
N ALA A 331 6.37 -27.37 -5.59
CA ALA A 331 7.52 -26.52 -5.30
C ALA A 331 8.79 -27.11 -5.94
N TRP A 332 9.82 -26.29 -6.12
CA TRP A 332 11.06 -26.74 -6.72
C TRP A 332 12.27 -25.97 -6.21
N SER A 333 13.44 -26.62 -6.30
CA SER A 333 14.77 -26.04 -6.09
C SER A 333 15.82 -26.89 -6.81
N ASP A 334 16.93 -26.30 -7.23
CA ASP A 334 18.13 -26.96 -7.73
C ASP A 334 18.99 -27.52 -6.59
N ASP A 335 18.84 -27.01 -5.35
CA ASP A 335 19.52 -27.47 -4.16
C ASP A 335 18.67 -28.52 -3.38
N ARG A 336 19.25 -29.71 -3.16
CA ARG A 336 18.60 -30.80 -2.42
C ARG A 336 18.39 -30.48 -0.92
N ASP A 337 19.25 -29.70 -0.30
CA ASP A 337 19.11 -29.34 1.10
C ASP A 337 18.05 -28.24 1.27
N GLU A 338 17.95 -27.32 0.33
CA GLU A 338 16.84 -26.36 0.28
C GLU A 338 15.51 -27.11 0.04
N LEU A 339 15.49 -28.08 -0.87
CA LEU A 339 14.29 -28.87 -1.16
C LEU A 339 13.74 -29.61 0.08
N LYS A 340 14.61 -30.10 0.99
CA LYS A 340 14.19 -30.69 2.26
C LYS A 340 13.51 -29.67 3.19
N ARG A 341 14.03 -28.43 3.23
CA ARG A 341 13.42 -27.32 3.97
C ARG A 341 12.06 -26.96 3.38
N ILE A 342 11.98 -26.83 2.05
CA ILE A 342 10.74 -26.57 1.33
C ILE A 342 9.66 -27.63 1.63
N ARG A 343 10.01 -28.91 1.65
CA ARG A 343 9.09 -29.98 2.02
C ARG A 343 8.51 -29.80 3.42
N ASN A 344 9.36 -29.45 4.37
CA ASN A 344 8.94 -29.22 5.75
C ASN A 344 8.06 -27.95 5.86
N ASP A 345 8.40 -26.89 5.12
CA ASP A 345 7.64 -25.65 5.12
C ASP A 345 6.25 -25.85 4.52
N VAL A 346 6.16 -26.46 3.35
CA VAL A 346 4.86 -26.78 2.71
C VAL A 346 4.03 -27.69 3.61
N GLY A 347 4.64 -28.75 4.17
CA GLY A 347 3.96 -29.65 5.10
C GLY A 347 3.45 -28.92 6.35
N SER A 348 4.21 -27.96 6.88
CA SER A 348 3.82 -27.16 8.03
C SER A 348 2.65 -26.23 7.70
N GLN A 349 2.66 -25.61 6.52
CA GLN A 349 1.56 -24.73 6.10
C GLN A 349 0.26 -25.52 5.85
N LEU A 350 0.35 -26.72 5.25
CA LEU A 350 -0.80 -27.60 5.12
C LEU A 350 -1.35 -28.04 6.48
N ALA A 351 -0.46 -28.34 7.45
CA ALA A 351 -0.87 -28.68 8.80
C ALA A 351 -1.55 -27.50 9.53
N LEU A 352 -1.13 -26.23 9.27
CA LEU A 352 -1.82 -25.06 9.79
C LEU A 352 -3.25 -24.91 9.24
N MET A 353 -3.51 -25.42 8.04
CA MET A 353 -4.86 -25.52 7.47
C MET A 353 -5.63 -26.76 7.99
N GLU A 354 -5.09 -27.48 8.96
CA GLU A 354 -5.61 -28.76 9.45
C GLU A 354 -5.67 -29.87 8.37
N CYS A 355 -4.95 -29.71 7.25
CA CYS A 355 -4.81 -30.70 6.20
C CYS A 355 -3.71 -31.71 6.53
N LYS A 356 -3.85 -32.96 6.09
CA LYS A 356 -2.74 -33.93 6.14
C LYS A 356 -1.79 -33.69 4.99
N PRO A 357 -0.50 -33.38 5.22
CA PRO A 357 0.46 -33.17 4.14
C PRO A 357 0.83 -34.49 3.48
N ARG A 358 0.27 -34.77 2.32
CA ARG A 358 0.59 -35.95 1.51
C ARG A 358 1.66 -35.58 0.48
N HIS A 359 2.86 -36.11 0.66
CA HIS A 359 3.92 -35.99 -0.35
C HIS A 359 3.75 -37.05 -1.40
N ASN A 360 3.55 -36.63 -2.67
CA ASN A 360 3.34 -37.53 -3.80
C ASN A 360 4.55 -37.51 -4.74
N THR A 361 5.16 -38.65 -5.01
CA THR A 361 6.30 -38.78 -5.94
C THR A 361 5.90 -39.52 -7.20
N VAL A 362 4.93 -40.41 -7.13
CA VAL A 362 4.55 -41.34 -8.22
C VAL A 362 3.79 -40.57 -9.31
N ASP A 363 2.81 -39.76 -8.90
CA ASP A 363 1.90 -39.04 -9.80
C ASP A 363 2.39 -37.67 -10.21
N THR A 364 3.54 -37.22 -9.65
CA THR A 364 4.14 -35.94 -10.00
C THR A 364 4.24 -35.66 -11.49
N PRO A 365 4.71 -36.61 -12.33
CA PRO A 365 4.78 -36.38 -13.77
C PRO A 365 3.41 -36.23 -14.43
N THR A 366 2.41 -36.99 -13.99
CA THR A 366 1.06 -36.95 -14.54
C THR A 366 0.33 -35.70 -14.16
N LEU A 367 0.48 -35.27 -12.89
CA LEU A 367 -0.12 -34.01 -12.38
C LEU A 367 0.56 -32.79 -12.94
N PHE A 368 1.90 -32.78 -13.10
CA PHE A 368 2.61 -31.75 -13.84
C PHE A 368 2.11 -31.66 -15.29
N TRP A 369 1.87 -32.78 -15.96
CA TRP A 369 1.40 -32.81 -17.35
C TRP A 369 -0.04 -32.27 -17.47
N ALA A 370 -0.91 -32.63 -16.53
CA ALA A 370 -2.27 -32.09 -16.46
C ALA A 370 -2.34 -30.61 -16.09
N GLY A 371 -1.32 -30.04 -15.42
CA GLY A 371 -1.20 -28.62 -15.11
C GLY A 371 -0.76 -27.75 -16.27
N ILE A 372 -0.42 -28.28 -17.44
CA ILE A 372 -0.10 -27.52 -18.64
C ILE A 372 -1.33 -26.71 -19.07
N PRO A 373 -1.23 -25.38 -19.26
CA PRO A 373 -2.33 -24.57 -19.74
C PRO A 373 -2.98 -25.14 -21.02
N GLY A 374 -4.25 -25.51 -20.96
CA GLY A 374 -4.99 -26.15 -22.05
C GLY A 374 -5.00 -27.70 -22.04
N ASN A 375 -4.35 -28.34 -21.04
CA ASN A 375 -4.36 -29.79 -20.87
C ASN A 375 -5.04 -30.28 -19.59
N GLU A 376 -5.86 -29.45 -18.98
CA GLU A 376 -6.55 -29.71 -17.70
C GLU A 376 -7.45 -30.98 -17.76
N ALA A 377 -7.97 -31.30 -18.94
CA ALA A 377 -8.80 -32.47 -19.17
C ALA A 377 -8.03 -33.80 -19.11
N ASP A 378 -6.71 -33.77 -19.11
CA ASP A 378 -5.83 -34.96 -18.94
C ASP A 378 -5.64 -35.36 -17.47
N PHE A 379 -6.29 -34.61 -16.54
CA PHE A 379 -6.18 -34.81 -15.10
C PHE A 379 -6.77 -36.20 -14.71
N PRO A 380 -6.03 -37.02 -13.92
CA PRO A 380 -6.48 -38.35 -13.52
C PRO A 380 -7.62 -38.26 -12.50
N ALA A 381 -8.74 -38.95 -12.79
CA ALA A 381 -9.94 -38.87 -11.95
C ALA A 381 -9.73 -39.47 -10.55
N GLU A 382 -8.82 -40.42 -10.38
CA GLU A 382 -8.48 -41.06 -9.11
C GLU A 382 -7.73 -40.11 -8.14
N GLU A 383 -7.12 -39.02 -8.64
CA GLU A 383 -6.44 -38.02 -7.83
C GLU A 383 -7.38 -36.87 -7.39
N SER A 384 -8.71 -37.07 -7.52
CA SER A 384 -9.71 -36.09 -7.14
C SER A 384 -10.68 -36.61 -6.10
N PHE A 385 -11.15 -35.77 -5.22
CA PHE A 385 -12.16 -36.07 -4.19
C PHE A 385 -13.48 -35.35 -4.48
N TYR A 386 -14.59 -35.93 -4.00
CA TYR A 386 -15.90 -35.28 -4.09
C TYR A 386 -16.16 -34.37 -2.92
N THR A 387 -16.68 -33.17 -3.22
CA THR A 387 -17.13 -32.17 -2.24
C THR A 387 -18.25 -31.33 -2.84
N PHE A 388 -18.75 -30.35 -2.06
CA PHE A 388 -19.69 -29.38 -2.61
C PHE A 388 -18.93 -28.15 -3.16
N LEU A 389 -19.48 -27.52 -4.18
CA LEU A 389 -18.88 -26.39 -4.87
C LEU A 389 -18.46 -25.27 -3.89
N GLY A 390 -19.30 -24.94 -2.89
CA GLY A 390 -18.97 -23.93 -1.89
C GLY A 390 -17.71 -24.26 -1.08
N GLN A 391 -17.52 -25.54 -0.70
CA GLN A 391 -16.33 -25.98 0.03
C GLN A 391 -15.09 -26.02 -0.88
N ALA A 392 -15.24 -26.48 -2.13
CA ALA A 392 -14.13 -26.48 -3.09
C ALA A 392 -13.55 -25.06 -3.31
N LEU A 393 -14.42 -24.05 -3.40
CA LEU A 393 -14.04 -22.67 -3.60
C LEU A 393 -13.31 -22.05 -2.38
N CYS A 394 -13.52 -22.56 -1.17
CA CYS A 394 -12.77 -22.14 0.00
C CYS A 394 -11.26 -22.46 -0.10
N LEU A 395 -10.88 -23.38 -0.99
CA LEU A 395 -9.48 -23.73 -1.23
C LEU A 395 -8.79 -22.81 -2.24
N PHE A 396 -9.45 -21.78 -2.74
CA PHE A 396 -8.83 -20.76 -3.59
C PHE A 396 -8.03 -19.77 -2.75
N VAL A 397 -6.87 -19.37 -3.27
CA VAL A 397 -6.12 -18.21 -2.75
C VAL A 397 -6.77 -16.96 -3.32
N GLU A 398 -7.19 -16.03 -2.47
CA GLU A 398 -7.98 -14.87 -2.88
C GLU A 398 -7.22 -13.55 -2.71
N GLU A 399 -5.92 -13.60 -2.43
CA GLU A 399 -5.07 -12.42 -2.27
C GLU A 399 -3.78 -12.49 -3.08
N THR A 400 -3.21 -11.32 -3.30
CA THR A 400 -1.88 -11.14 -3.88
C THR A 400 -1.02 -10.19 -3.05
N ASN A 401 0.28 -10.12 -3.35
CA ASN A 401 1.20 -9.17 -2.77
C ASN A 401 0.80 -7.72 -3.11
N TYR A 402 1.26 -6.77 -2.29
CA TYR A 402 1.11 -5.35 -2.59
C TYR A 402 1.74 -4.96 -3.93
N LYS A 403 1.06 -4.07 -4.65
CA LYS A 403 1.47 -3.60 -5.98
C LYS A 403 1.96 -2.16 -5.92
N SER A 404 2.90 -1.82 -6.80
CA SER A 404 3.31 -0.43 -7.02
C SER A 404 2.22 0.36 -7.72
N SER A 405 2.07 1.62 -7.34
CA SER A 405 1.19 2.56 -8.03
C SER A 405 1.71 2.89 -9.43
N LEU A 406 0.83 2.87 -10.41
CA LEU A 406 1.14 3.31 -11.78
C LEU A 406 1.02 4.84 -11.87
N SER A 407 1.97 5.54 -11.30
CA SER A 407 2.03 7.00 -11.22
C SER A 407 3.48 7.47 -11.30
N PRO A 408 3.77 8.61 -11.95
CA PRO A 408 5.11 9.19 -11.97
C PRO A 408 5.50 9.84 -10.65
N PHE A 409 4.52 10.18 -9.80
CA PHE A 409 4.72 10.78 -8.48
C PHE A 409 4.35 9.80 -7.38
N GLY A 410 5.14 9.77 -6.31
CA GLY A 410 4.89 8.93 -5.15
C GLY A 410 6.13 8.78 -4.26
N ILE A 411 6.04 7.89 -3.30
CA ILE A 411 7.11 7.57 -2.36
C ILE A 411 7.47 6.09 -2.45
N LYS A 412 8.74 5.79 -2.26
CA LYS A 412 9.23 4.41 -2.12
C LYS A 412 8.95 3.93 -0.69
N MET A 413 8.20 2.89 -0.57
CA MET A 413 7.95 2.15 0.66
C MET A 413 8.32 0.68 0.43
N VAL A 414 8.12 -0.16 1.43
CA VAL A 414 8.46 -1.59 1.34
C VAL A 414 7.25 -2.43 1.74
N ASP A 415 6.99 -3.48 0.98
CA ASP A 415 5.99 -4.48 1.32
C ASP A 415 6.36 -5.13 2.67
N ARG A 416 5.42 -5.14 3.62
CA ARG A 416 5.65 -5.65 4.97
C ARG A 416 5.93 -7.16 5.03
N VAL A 417 5.41 -7.91 4.07
CA VAL A 417 5.54 -9.38 4.01
C VAL A 417 6.74 -9.78 3.17
N SER A 418 6.74 -9.41 1.90
CA SER A 418 7.77 -9.82 0.95
C SER A 418 9.10 -9.06 1.10
N GLY A 419 9.05 -7.84 1.65
CA GLY A 419 10.22 -6.95 1.74
C GLY A 419 10.61 -6.32 0.40
N ARG A 420 9.72 -6.35 -0.58
CA ARG A 420 9.90 -5.73 -1.90
C ARG A 420 9.72 -4.21 -1.80
N PRO A 421 10.63 -3.41 -2.38
CA PRO A 421 10.38 -1.98 -2.57
C PRO A 421 9.21 -1.73 -3.52
N LEU A 422 8.34 -0.80 -3.11
CA LEU A 422 7.15 -0.41 -3.83
C LEU A 422 7.13 1.09 -4.03
N HIS A 423 6.63 1.54 -5.17
CA HIS A 423 6.32 2.94 -5.42
C HIS A 423 4.84 3.19 -5.11
N ILE A 424 4.54 4.10 -4.18
CA ILE A 424 3.19 4.36 -3.69
C ILE A 424 2.83 5.81 -3.90
N ASP A 425 1.75 6.08 -4.63
CA ASP A 425 1.18 7.42 -4.77
C ASP A 425 0.02 7.60 -3.78
N ILE A 426 0.24 8.46 -2.79
CA ILE A 426 -0.74 8.83 -1.77
C ILE A 426 -1.35 10.22 -2.02
N SER A 427 -1.14 10.81 -3.19
CA SER A 427 -1.54 12.19 -3.52
C SER A 427 -2.32 12.28 -4.83
N ASP A 428 -1.72 11.96 -5.99
CA ASP A 428 -2.30 12.24 -7.31
C ASP A 428 -3.17 11.12 -7.85
N LEU A 429 -2.70 9.88 -7.79
CA LEU A 429 -3.43 8.73 -8.31
C LEU A 429 -4.76 8.51 -7.56
N PRO A 430 -4.82 8.61 -6.21
CA PRO A 430 -6.08 8.53 -5.49
C PRO A 430 -7.07 9.62 -5.90
N MET A 431 -6.61 10.84 -6.13
CA MET A 431 -7.47 11.93 -6.65
C MET A 431 -7.97 11.66 -8.07
N LYS A 432 -7.10 11.19 -8.97
CA LYS A 432 -7.48 10.84 -10.35
C LYS A 432 -8.52 9.72 -10.40
N LYS A 433 -8.43 8.78 -9.45
CA LYS A 433 -9.39 7.67 -9.30
C LYS A 433 -10.66 8.06 -8.53
N GLY A 434 -10.77 9.30 -8.03
CA GLY A 434 -11.91 9.76 -7.23
C GLY A 434 -11.99 9.16 -5.83
N ILE A 435 -10.91 8.56 -5.33
CA ILE A 435 -10.80 7.98 -3.99
C ILE A 435 -10.65 9.10 -2.95
N THR A 436 -9.86 10.12 -3.28
CA THR A 436 -9.66 11.31 -2.45
C THR A 436 -10.10 12.55 -3.19
N THR A 437 -10.49 13.61 -2.45
CA THR A 437 -10.89 14.91 -2.99
C THR A 437 -9.81 15.97 -2.86
N ASN A 438 -8.81 15.70 -2.03
CA ASN A 438 -7.68 16.57 -1.76
C ASN A 438 -6.40 15.75 -1.51
N ARG A 439 -5.24 16.43 -1.39
CA ARG A 439 -3.92 15.83 -1.12
C ARG A 439 -3.48 16.00 0.33
N ASN A 440 -4.29 16.64 1.17
CA ASN A 440 -3.91 16.92 2.54
C ASN A 440 -3.77 15.64 3.35
N LYS A 441 -2.86 15.67 4.31
CA LYS A 441 -2.54 14.50 5.14
C LYS A 441 -2.60 14.83 6.62
N PHE A 442 -3.03 13.86 7.37
CA PHE A 442 -2.99 13.87 8.83
C PHE A 442 -2.13 12.71 9.32
N ILE A 443 -1.10 13.00 10.09
CA ILE A 443 -0.15 12.00 10.60
C ILE A 443 -0.26 11.92 12.12
N LEU A 444 -0.56 10.73 12.63
CA LEU A 444 -0.65 10.45 14.06
C LEU A 444 0.39 9.40 14.48
N GLY A 445 1.24 9.76 15.43
CA GLY A 445 2.21 8.81 15.94
C GLY A 445 2.75 9.19 17.31
N PRO A 446 2.63 8.31 18.32
CA PRO A 446 3.21 8.53 19.64
C PRO A 446 4.72 8.78 19.59
N SER A 447 5.26 9.35 20.66
CA SER A 447 6.71 9.49 20.80
C SER A 447 7.40 8.12 20.70
N GLY A 448 8.49 8.04 19.92
CA GLY A 448 9.24 6.80 19.66
C GLY A 448 8.62 5.88 18.60
N SER A 449 7.48 6.23 18.00
CA SER A 449 6.86 5.43 16.93
C SER A 449 7.59 5.49 15.58
N GLY A 450 8.56 6.39 15.40
CA GLY A 450 9.29 6.60 14.15
C GLY A 450 8.70 7.71 13.27
N LYS A 451 7.89 8.59 13.83
CA LYS A 451 7.20 9.69 13.14
C LYS A 451 8.14 10.56 12.32
N SER A 452 9.14 11.20 12.98
CA SER A 452 10.10 12.10 12.31
C SER A 452 10.96 11.36 11.27
N PHE A 453 11.23 10.07 11.48
CA PHE A 453 11.93 9.23 10.51
C PHE A 453 11.10 9.04 9.23
N PHE A 454 9.83 8.68 9.38
CA PHE A 454 8.91 8.53 8.25
C PHE A 454 8.69 9.85 7.51
N THR A 455 8.50 10.97 8.24
CA THR A 455 8.29 12.28 7.61
C THR A 455 9.51 12.74 6.83
N ASN A 456 10.74 12.55 7.36
CA ASN A 456 11.99 12.79 6.61
C ASN A 456 12.04 11.96 5.32
N HIS A 457 11.74 10.66 5.41
CA HIS A 457 11.72 9.77 4.24
C HIS A 457 10.73 10.25 3.17
N MET A 458 9.54 10.70 3.57
CA MET A 458 8.52 11.22 2.67
C MET A 458 8.91 12.56 2.05
N VAL A 459 9.29 13.56 2.85
CA VAL A 459 9.56 14.91 2.35
C VAL A 459 10.81 14.97 1.48
N ARG A 460 11.83 14.15 1.77
CA ARG A 460 12.99 14.00 0.90
C ARG A 460 12.58 13.58 -0.51
N GLN A 461 11.76 12.54 -0.64
CA GLN A 461 11.32 12.04 -1.93
C GLN A 461 10.43 13.04 -2.67
N TYR A 462 9.60 13.81 -1.96
CA TYR A 462 8.82 14.89 -2.55
C TYR A 462 9.73 15.99 -3.12
N TYR A 463 10.74 16.42 -2.34
CA TYR A 463 11.74 17.40 -2.79
C TYR A 463 12.49 16.92 -4.04
N GLU A 464 12.93 15.68 -4.07
CA GLU A 464 13.66 15.10 -5.21
C GLU A 464 12.79 15.03 -6.48
N GLN A 465 11.47 14.90 -6.34
CA GLN A 465 10.50 14.93 -7.44
C GLN A 465 10.04 16.35 -7.81
N GLY A 466 10.75 17.38 -7.37
CA GLY A 466 10.52 18.77 -7.77
C GLY A 466 9.52 19.54 -6.90
N ALA A 467 9.05 18.99 -5.78
CA ALA A 467 8.19 19.71 -4.87
C ALA A 467 8.95 20.80 -4.09
N HIS A 468 8.26 21.92 -3.79
CA HIS A 468 8.70 22.88 -2.81
C HIS A 468 8.18 22.46 -1.43
N VAL A 469 9.10 22.28 -0.50
CA VAL A 469 8.83 21.75 0.84
C VAL A 469 9.12 22.83 1.88
N LEU A 470 8.13 23.11 2.71
CA LEU A 470 8.25 24.00 3.86
C LEU A 470 7.87 23.21 5.12
N LEU A 471 8.78 23.17 6.08
CA LEU A 471 8.65 22.41 7.32
C LEU A 471 8.64 23.35 8.52
N VAL A 472 7.71 23.13 9.43
CA VAL A 472 7.69 23.73 10.78
C VAL A 472 8.01 22.61 11.76
N ASP A 473 9.17 22.67 12.37
CA ASP A 473 9.74 21.64 13.25
C ASP A 473 9.86 22.14 14.69
N THR A 474 9.82 21.23 15.64
CA THR A 474 9.98 21.51 17.08
C THR A 474 10.82 20.43 17.76
N GLY A 475 11.97 20.09 17.22
CA GLY A 475 12.82 19.04 17.79
C GLY A 475 14.04 18.71 16.96
N ASN A 476 14.49 19.61 16.10
CA ASN A 476 15.64 19.45 15.22
C ASN A 476 15.59 18.18 14.38
N SER A 477 14.38 17.74 13.97
CA SER A 477 14.16 16.48 13.28
C SER A 477 14.70 16.47 11.86
N TYR A 478 14.74 17.61 11.18
CA TYR A 478 15.11 17.75 9.77
C TYR A 478 16.49 18.35 9.53
N LEU A 479 17.28 18.56 10.59
CA LEU A 479 18.59 19.23 10.49
C LEU A 479 19.55 18.48 9.56
N GLY A 480 19.68 17.15 9.70
CA GLY A 480 20.58 16.35 8.89
C GLY A 480 20.23 16.38 7.41
N LEU A 481 18.94 16.22 7.07
CA LEU A 481 18.45 16.28 5.70
C LEU A 481 18.61 17.69 5.10
N SER A 482 18.24 18.74 5.85
CA SER A 482 18.36 20.12 5.39
C SER A 482 19.80 20.49 5.10
N GLN A 483 20.73 20.12 5.98
CA GLN A 483 22.16 20.42 5.81
C GLN A 483 22.79 19.63 4.64
N LEU A 484 22.36 18.39 4.43
CA LEU A 484 22.77 17.62 3.26
C LEU A 484 22.32 18.28 1.95
N ILE A 485 21.05 18.75 1.89
CA ILE A 485 20.52 19.48 0.74
C ILE A 485 21.26 20.80 0.55
N HIS A 486 21.47 21.56 1.63
CA HIS A 486 22.21 22.83 1.61
C HIS A 486 23.61 22.69 1.00
N ASN A 487 24.36 21.69 1.46
CA ASN A 487 25.71 21.44 0.95
C ASN A 487 25.72 21.04 -0.53
N ARG A 488 24.75 20.25 -0.96
CA ARG A 488 24.63 19.81 -2.37
C ARG A 488 24.18 20.89 -3.33
N THR A 489 23.37 21.84 -2.85
CA THR A 489 22.84 22.95 -3.66
C THR A 489 23.64 24.24 -3.48
N HIS A 490 24.81 24.17 -2.81
CA HIS A 490 25.64 25.34 -2.52
C HIS A 490 24.87 26.48 -1.86
N GLY A 491 23.90 26.15 -1.01
CA GLY A 491 23.09 27.11 -0.27
C GLY A 491 21.85 27.64 -1.01
N GLU A 492 21.59 27.11 -2.22
CA GLU A 492 20.34 27.49 -2.91
C GLU A 492 19.11 26.92 -2.21
N ASP A 493 19.13 25.67 -1.79
CA ASP A 493 18.09 25.00 -1.03
C ASP A 493 18.62 24.53 0.33
N GLY A 494 17.77 23.90 1.13
CA GLY A 494 18.13 23.39 2.46
C GLY A 494 18.35 24.53 3.46
N ILE A 495 17.45 25.51 3.44
CA ILE A 495 17.50 26.64 4.35
C ILE A 495 16.94 26.21 5.70
N TYR A 496 17.73 26.39 6.76
CA TYR A 496 17.36 26.05 8.13
C TYR A 496 17.29 27.29 8.99
N PHE A 497 16.09 27.68 9.36
CA PHE A 497 15.86 28.83 10.25
C PHE A 497 15.70 28.32 11.69
N THR A 498 16.54 28.76 12.56
CA THR A 498 16.41 28.55 14.03
C THR A 498 16.20 29.87 14.71
N TYR A 499 15.17 29.94 15.56
CA TYR A 499 14.95 31.15 16.36
C TYR A 499 15.96 31.20 17.51
N THR A 500 16.77 32.27 17.55
CA THR A 500 17.64 32.63 18.69
C THR A 500 17.48 34.10 19.00
N ASN A 501 17.77 34.50 20.23
CA ASN A 501 17.74 35.93 20.61
C ASN A 501 18.72 36.79 19.79
N GLU A 502 19.80 36.14 19.29
CA GLU A 502 20.82 36.85 18.46
C GLU A 502 20.42 36.89 16.99
N ASN A 503 19.62 35.90 16.54
CA ASN A 503 19.14 35.85 15.16
C ASN A 503 17.63 35.47 15.15
N PRO A 504 16.77 36.43 15.53
CA PRO A 504 15.32 36.19 15.53
C PRO A 504 14.76 36.12 14.13
N ILE A 505 13.66 35.36 13.96
CA ILE A 505 12.88 35.35 12.72
C ILE A 505 12.16 36.71 12.63
N ALA A 506 12.56 37.53 11.65
CA ALA A 506 11.97 38.81 11.38
C ALA A 506 11.19 38.83 10.07
N PHE A 507 10.06 39.51 10.04
CA PHE A 507 9.14 39.52 8.91
C PHE A 507 8.52 40.93 8.74
N ASN A 508 8.03 41.22 7.54
CA ASN A 508 7.25 42.44 7.29
C ASN A 508 5.91 42.06 6.67
N PRO A 509 4.79 42.10 7.44
CA PRO A 509 3.46 41.71 6.93
C PRO A 509 2.94 42.65 5.84
N PHE A 510 3.44 43.86 5.76
CA PHE A 510 3.04 44.89 4.77
C PHE A 510 3.93 44.90 3.52
N TYR A 511 4.89 44.01 3.43
CA TYR A 511 5.69 43.88 2.21
C TYR A 511 4.93 43.13 1.12
N VAL A 512 4.84 43.69 -0.07
CA VAL A 512 4.28 43.11 -1.26
C VAL A 512 5.13 43.52 -2.47
N GLU A 513 5.75 42.60 -3.16
CA GLU A 513 6.71 42.82 -4.26
C GLU A 513 6.10 43.61 -5.44
N ASP A 514 4.85 43.35 -5.78
CA ASP A 514 4.12 43.99 -6.87
C ASP A 514 3.26 45.19 -6.41
N GLY A 515 3.31 45.54 -5.12
CA GLY A 515 2.54 46.64 -4.52
C GLY A 515 1.03 46.43 -4.47
N VAL A 516 0.53 45.19 -4.84
CA VAL A 516 -0.90 44.91 -4.90
C VAL A 516 -1.35 44.13 -3.68
N PHE A 517 -2.16 44.75 -2.81
CA PHE A 517 -2.76 44.14 -1.65
C PHE A 517 -4.13 43.51 -2.01
N ASP A 518 -4.15 42.23 -2.23
CA ASP A 518 -5.41 41.50 -2.47
C ASP A 518 -6.23 41.32 -1.16
N ILE A 519 -7.46 40.82 -1.30
CA ILE A 519 -8.38 40.61 -0.17
C ILE A 519 -7.75 39.68 0.87
N GLU A 520 -7.06 38.68 0.42
CA GLU A 520 -6.49 37.64 1.29
C GLU A 520 -5.27 38.16 2.07
N LYS A 521 -4.42 38.98 1.45
CA LYS A 521 -3.33 39.68 2.13
C LYS A 521 -3.84 40.62 3.24
N LYS A 522 -4.93 41.31 2.95
CA LYS A 522 -5.60 42.18 3.94
C LYS A 522 -6.15 41.36 5.12
N GLU A 523 -6.77 40.20 4.84
CA GLU A 523 -7.27 39.30 5.88
C GLU A 523 -6.14 38.68 6.70
N SER A 524 -5.02 38.32 6.07
CA SER A 524 -3.82 37.81 6.75
C SER A 524 -3.24 38.85 7.71
N ILE A 525 -3.07 40.08 7.25
CA ILE A 525 -2.59 41.22 8.11
C ILE A 525 -3.56 41.43 9.28
N LYS A 526 -4.86 41.45 9.03
CA LYS A 526 -5.88 41.60 10.06
C LYS A 526 -5.80 40.45 11.09
N THR A 527 -5.70 39.20 10.65
CA THR A 527 -5.59 38.05 11.54
C THR A 527 -4.34 38.09 12.39
N LEU A 528 -3.21 38.46 11.80
CA LEU A 528 -1.95 38.65 12.53
C LEU A 528 -2.11 39.69 13.63
N ILE A 529 -2.62 40.89 13.31
CA ILE A 529 -2.81 41.96 14.26
C ILE A 529 -3.81 41.58 15.36
N LEU A 530 -4.89 40.88 15.02
CA LEU A 530 -5.84 40.36 16.02
C LEU A 530 -5.17 39.38 16.98
N THR A 531 -4.31 38.52 16.51
CA THR A 531 -3.56 37.54 17.34
C THR A 531 -2.58 38.22 18.27
N LEU A 532 -2.01 39.37 17.85
CA LEU A 532 -1.14 40.19 18.70
C LEU A 532 -1.94 40.97 19.73
N TRP A 533 -3.15 41.40 19.38
CA TRP A 533 -3.96 42.28 20.23
C TRP A 533 -4.78 41.53 21.27
N LYS A 534 -5.41 40.40 20.86
CA LYS A 534 -6.32 39.63 21.71
C LYS A 534 -5.61 38.42 22.34
N ARG A 535 -6.01 38.05 23.56
CA ARG A 535 -5.57 36.82 24.21
C ARG A 535 -6.29 35.62 23.60
N ASP A 536 -5.74 34.44 23.80
CA ASP A 536 -6.28 33.16 23.27
C ASP A 536 -7.70 32.85 23.73
N ASP A 537 -8.09 33.34 24.90
CA ASP A 537 -9.42 33.19 25.52
C ASP A 537 -10.38 34.34 25.21
N GLU A 538 -9.93 35.36 24.46
CA GLU A 538 -10.69 36.59 24.18
C GLU A 538 -11.09 36.64 22.69
N ALA A 539 -12.37 36.30 22.39
CA ALA A 539 -12.91 36.48 21.05
C ALA A 539 -13.10 37.95 20.69
N PRO A 540 -12.62 38.40 19.50
CA PRO A 540 -12.84 39.77 19.05
C PRO A 540 -14.33 40.05 18.81
N LYS A 541 -14.77 41.23 19.16
CA LYS A 541 -16.13 41.70 18.80
C LYS A 541 -16.18 42.00 17.31
N ARG A 542 -17.35 41.79 16.70
CA ARG A 542 -17.55 42.13 15.29
C ARG A 542 -17.24 43.61 14.96
N SER A 543 -17.50 44.54 15.89
CA SER A 543 -17.15 45.95 15.74
C SER A 543 -15.63 46.16 15.69
N GLU A 544 -14.87 45.44 16.50
CA GLU A 544 -13.42 45.47 16.52
C GLU A 544 -12.81 44.95 15.24
N GLU A 545 -13.33 43.81 14.74
CA GLU A 545 -12.89 43.26 13.44
C GLU A 545 -13.15 44.21 12.27
N VAL A 546 -14.32 44.84 12.24
CA VAL A 546 -14.66 45.82 11.21
C VAL A 546 -13.77 47.05 11.31
N ALA A 547 -13.51 47.57 12.52
CA ALA A 547 -12.64 48.71 12.71
C ALA A 547 -11.21 48.43 12.27
N LEU A 548 -10.67 47.24 12.61
CA LEU A 548 -9.35 46.82 12.18
C LEU A 548 -9.27 46.60 10.65
N SER A 549 -10.29 46.01 10.05
CA SER A 549 -10.35 45.86 8.60
C SER A 549 -10.34 47.19 7.87
N ASN A 550 -11.05 48.20 8.43
CA ASN A 550 -11.05 49.57 7.92
C ASN A 550 -9.67 50.26 8.11
N ALA A 551 -9.01 50.04 9.26
CA ALA A 551 -7.67 50.57 9.53
C ALA A 551 -6.66 50.01 8.52
N VAL A 552 -6.62 48.71 8.32
CA VAL A 552 -5.72 48.06 7.35
C VAL A 552 -5.99 48.57 5.91
N SER A 553 -7.27 48.66 5.50
CA SER A 553 -7.63 49.18 4.19
C SER A 553 -7.22 50.65 4.00
N ALA A 554 -7.46 51.51 4.99
CA ALA A 554 -7.12 52.94 4.93
C ALA A 554 -5.61 53.13 4.91
N TYR A 555 -4.85 52.33 5.65
CA TYR A 555 -3.38 52.35 5.60
C TYR A 555 -2.83 51.94 4.25
N ILE A 556 -3.41 50.90 3.63
CA ILE A 556 -3.03 50.47 2.27
C ILE A 556 -3.34 51.55 1.24
N ASP A 557 -4.46 52.27 1.39
CA ASP A 557 -4.82 53.40 0.54
C ASP A 557 -3.84 54.60 0.73
N LEU A 558 -3.30 54.76 1.94
CA LEU A 558 -2.24 55.78 2.23
C LEU A 558 -0.95 55.39 1.50
N ILE A 559 -0.47 54.16 1.64
CA ILE A 559 0.74 53.66 0.97
C ILE A 559 0.63 53.82 -0.55
N GLY A 560 -0.54 53.55 -1.11
CA GLY A 560 -0.80 53.68 -2.56
C GLY A 560 -0.78 55.14 -3.06
N LYS A 561 -0.96 56.12 -2.17
CA LYS A 561 -0.96 57.56 -2.48
C LYS A 561 0.35 58.24 -2.16
N ASP A 562 1.06 57.82 -1.15
CA ASP A 562 2.29 58.44 -0.67
C ASP A 562 3.44 57.40 -0.70
N SER A 563 4.27 57.47 -1.72
CA SER A 563 5.45 56.63 -1.89
C SER A 563 6.58 56.90 -0.91
N SER A 564 6.48 57.94 -0.07
CA SER A 564 7.48 58.23 0.98
C SER A 564 7.30 57.34 2.22
N VAL A 565 6.12 56.70 2.36
CA VAL A 565 5.82 55.77 3.49
C VAL A 565 6.34 54.41 3.17
N THR A 566 7.34 53.96 3.92
CA THR A 566 7.81 52.57 3.83
C THR A 566 6.81 51.65 4.53
N PRO A 567 6.19 50.70 3.80
CA PRO A 567 5.19 49.79 4.37
C PRO A 567 5.81 48.86 5.42
N CYS A 568 5.48 49.05 6.69
CA CYS A 568 5.88 48.16 7.79
C CYS A 568 4.92 48.34 8.99
N PHE A 569 5.09 47.51 10.02
CA PHE A 569 4.26 47.62 11.22
C PHE A 569 4.45 48.97 11.94
N ASN A 570 5.65 49.51 11.99
CA ASN A 570 5.91 50.82 12.63
C ASN A 570 5.07 51.91 11.97
N THR A 571 5.09 52.04 10.67
CA THR A 571 4.32 53.07 9.95
C THR A 571 2.82 52.81 9.97
N PHE A 572 2.39 51.55 10.07
CA PHE A 572 0.98 51.19 10.34
C PHE A 572 0.57 51.66 11.76
N TYR A 573 1.40 51.41 12.76
CA TYR A 573 1.13 51.83 14.14
C TYR A 573 1.03 53.34 14.25
N GLU A 574 1.98 54.11 13.64
CA GLU A 574 1.98 55.57 13.57
C GLU A 574 0.71 56.09 12.86
N PHE A 575 0.32 55.47 11.75
CA PHE A 575 -0.93 55.79 11.05
C PHE A 575 -2.17 55.59 11.95
N VAL A 576 -2.23 54.49 12.71
CA VAL A 576 -3.35 54.26 13.63
C VAL A 576 -3.38 55.27 14.77
N TRP A 577 -2.18 55.60 15.28
CA TRP A 577 -2.03 56.58 16.37
C TRP A 577 -2.57 57.96 15.99
N ASP A 578 -2.28 58.43 14.79
CA ASP A 578 -2.61 59.80 14.38
C ASP A 578 -3.79 59.87 13.40
N ASP A 579 -3.64 59.33 12.20
CA ASP A 579 -4.60 59.53 11.12
C ASP A 579 -5.88 58.70 11.30
N TYR A 580 -5.77 57.46 11.73
CA TYR A 580 -6.96 56.62 11.92
C TYR A 580 -7.76 57.01 13.15
N ARG A 581 -7.11 57.46 14.20
CA ARG A 581 -7.76 58.04 15.38
C ARG A 581 -8.66 59.23 14.98
N ARG A 582 -8.18 60.15 14.17
CA ARG A 582 -8.98 61.26 13.65
C ARG A 582 -10.18 60.77 12.80
N GLN A 583 -9.96 59.74 12.01
CA GLN A 583 -11.08 59.17 11.23
C GLN A 583 -12.16 58.51 12.10
N LEU A 584 -11.81 57.86 13.20
CA LEU A 584 -12.76 57.26 14.14
C LEU A 584 -13.56 58.36 14.87
N GLU A 585 -12.91 59.47 15.26
CA GLU A 585 -13.57 60.62 15.87
C GLU A 585 -14.56 61.27 14.89
N GLN A 586 -14.18 61.46 13.63
CA GLN A 586 -15.07 61.97 12.58
C GLN A 586 -16.28 61.09 12.33
N LYS A 587 -16.11 59.77 12.42
CA LYS A 587 -17.19 58.79 12.26
C LYS A 587 -18.00 58.52 13.51
N ASN A 588 -17.71 59.21 14.62
CA ASN A 588 -18.30 59.01 15.92
C ASN A 588 -18.32 57.56 16.42
N VAL A 589 -17.23 56.78 16.15
CA VAL A 589 -17.09 55.44 16.64
C VAL A 589 -16.83 55.50 18.15
N ARG A 590 -17.62 54.75 18.91
CA ARG A 590 -17.55 54.78 20.37
C ARG A 590 -16.45 53.87 20.86
N GLU A 591 -15.79 54.24 21.95
CA GLU A 591 -14.71 53.46 22.60
C GLU A 591 -15.14 52.00 22.91
N LYS A 592 -16.43 51.78 23.32
CA LYS A 592 -16.97 50.43 23.53
C LYS A 592 -17.04 49.55 22.26
N ASP A 593 -17.03 50.18 21.07
CA ASP A 593 -17.11 49.49 19.78
C ASP A 593 -15.71 49.25 19.22
N PHE A 594 -14.74 50.13 19.50
CA PHE A 594 -13.32 49.95 19.25
C PHE A 594 -12.49 50.88 20.18
N ASP A 595 -11.79 50.23 21.14
CA ASP A 595 -10.92 50.94 22.10
C ASP A 595 -9.52 51.05 21.48
N ILE A 596 -9.26 52.21 20.83
CA ILE A 596 -8.00 52.51 20.16
C ILE A 596 -6.83 52.65 21.13
N ASP A 597 -7.07 53.15 22.35
CA ASP A 597 -6.01 53.31 23.33
C ASP A 597 -5.58 51.98 23.91
N ASN A 598 -6.49 51.07 24.16
CA ASN A 598 -6.18 49.67 24.49
C ASN A 598 -5.44 48.97 23.33
N PHE A 599 -5.91 49.15 22.08
CA PHE A 599 -5.27 48.58 20.89
C PHE A 599 -3.81 49.01 20.77
N LEU A 600 -3.51 50.30 20.86
CA LEU A 600 -2.16 50.84 20.77
C LEU A 600 -1.29 50.41 21.96
N ASN A 601 -1.81 50.41 23.17
CA ASN A 601 -1.06 50.03 24.36
C ASN A 601 -0.65 48.53 24.33
N VAL A 602 -1.54 47.65 23.86
CA VAL A 602 -1.24 46.22 23.75
C VAL A 602 -0.23 45.94 22.62
N LEU A 603 -0.24 46.75 21.56
CA LEU A 603 0.67 46.58 20.41
C LEU A 603 1.99 47.36 20.52
N GLU A 604 2.15 48.22 21.56
CA GLU A 604 3.38 48.99 21.80
C GLU A 604 4.67 48.13 21.84
N PRO A 605 4.68 46.91 22.42
CA PRO A 605 5.88 46.06 22.43
C PRO A 605 6.42 45.70 21.04
N TYR A 606 5.61 45.75 19.99
CA TYR A 606 5.99 45.46 18.60
C TYR A 606 6.38 46.72 17.80
N TYR A 607 6.18 47.90 18.39
CA TYR A 607 6.56 49.15 17.82
C TYR A 607 8.02 49.50 18.18
N ARG A 608 8.59 50.44 17.45
CA ARG A 608 9.99 50.88 17.52
C ARG A 608 10.52 51.03 18.96
N GLY A 609 11.56 50.25 19.28
CA GLY A 609 12.16 50.23 20.64
C GLY A 609 11.43 49.33 21.64
N GLY A 610 10.34 48.68 21.27
CA GLY A 610 9.68 47.65 22.07
C GLY A 610 10.43 46.31 22.07
N GLU A 611 10.03 45.39 22.94
CA GLU A 611 10.67 44.07 23.13
C GLU A 611 10.69 43.23 21.86
N TYR A 612 9.65 43.37 21.02
CA TYR A 612 9.45 42.57 19.78
C TYR A 612 9.46 43.48 18.52
N ASP A 613 10.14 44.62 18.53
CA ASP A 613 10.16 45.55 17.40
C ASP A 613 10.75 44.95 16.12
N TYR A 614 11.67 43.99 16.27
CA TYR A 614 12.30 43.25 15.16
C TYR A 614 11.32 42.33 14.40
N LEU A 615 10.26 41.87 15.09
CA LEU A 615 9.43 40.75 14.59
C LEU A 615 8.67 41.12 13.31
N LEU A 616 8.14 42.35 13.20
CA LEU A 616 7.23 42.78 12.12
C LEU A 616 7.76 43.93 11.26
N ASN A 617 9.02 44.34 11.46
CA ASN A 617 9.59 45.50 10.82
C ASN A 617 10.87 45.19 10.03
N SER A 618 10.97 43.99 9.44
CA SER A 618 12.15 43.60 8.68
C SER A 618 12.29 44.39 7.39
N ASP A 619 13.47 44.96 7.17
CA ASP A 619 13.85 45.60 5.90
C ASP A 619 14.31 44.60 4.83
N LYS A 620 14.55 43.34 5.25
CA LYS A 620 15.03 42.30 4.37
C LYS A 620 13.86 41.34 4.04
N GLU A 621 13.61 41.15 2.75
CA GLU A 621 12.75 40.11 2.31
C GLU A 621 13.39 38.74 2.64
N LEU A 622 12.65 37.89 3.33
CA LEU A 622 12.95 36.46 3.36
C LEU A 622 12.64 35.91 1.96
N ASP A 623 13.68 35.84 1.07
CA ASP A 623 13.49 35.21 -0.26
C ASP A 623 13.18 33.70 -0.08
N LEU A 624 11.92 33.44 0.24
CA LEU A 624 11.40 32.08 0.37
C LEU A 624 10.81 31.59 -0.94
N LEU A 625 10.61 32.47 -1.91
CA LEU A 625 9.86 32.13 -3.13
C LEU A 625 10.58 31.05 -3.96
N HIS A 626 11.87 31.21 -4.17
CA HIS A 626 12.67 30.35 -5.04
C HIS A 626 13.30 29.16 -4.30
N LYS A 627 13.42 29.23 -2.97
CA LYS A 627 14.00 28.15 -2.15
C LYS A 627 13.04 26.96 -2.07
N ARG A 628 13.50 25.76 -2.45
CA ARG A 628 12.63 24.59 -2.56
C ARG A 628 12.52 23.77 -1.29
N PHE A 629 13.52 23.82 -0.40
CA PHE A 629 13.51 23.11 0.88
C PHE A 629 13.83 24.07 2.01
N ILE A 630 12.85 24.31 2.87
CA ILE A 630 12.92 25.31 3.95
C ILE A 630 12.43 24.67 5.25
N VAL A 631 13.19 24.80 6.31
CA VAL A 631 12.86 24.34 7.65
C VAL A 631 12.83 25.52 8.61
N PHE A 632 11.76 25.68 9.35
CA PHE A 632 11.64 26.57 10.49
C PHE A 632 11.66 25.73 11.77
N GLU A 633 12.77 25.81 12.49
CA GLU A 633 12.94 25.16 13.78
C GLU A 633 12.50 26.10 14.91
N LEU A 634 11.45 25.73 15.61
CA LEU A 634 10.79 26.56 16.60
C LEU A 634 10.90 26.01 18.04
N ASP A 635 11.78 25.04 18.31
CA ASP A 635 11.89 24.41 19.63
C ASP A 635 12.17 25.44 20.74
N ASN A 636 13.00 26.42 20.48
CA ASN A 636 13.36 27.46 21.43
C ASN A 636 12.18 28.37 21.85
N ILE A 637 11.14 28.47 21.04
CA ILE A 637 9.95 29.29 21.29
C ILE A 637 8.65 28.49 21.43
N LYS A 638 8.71 27.15 21.38
CA LYS A 638 7.53 26.26 21.37
C LYS A 638 6.55 26.47 22.54
N ASP A 639 7.08 26.89 23.69
CA ASP A 639 6.27 27.13 24.89
C ASP A 639 6.00 28.63 25.11
N HIS A 640 6.47 29.50 24.18
CA HIS A 640 6.25 30.94 24.26
C HIS A 640 4.88 31.31 23.69
N LYS A 641 3.96 31.73 24.54
CA LYS A 641 2.55 31.94 24.19
C LYS A 641 2.29 32.98 23.09
N ILE A 642 3.21 33.88 22.84
CA ILE A 642 3.10 34.94 21.82
C ILE A 642 3.92 34.59 20.58
N LEU A 643 5.22 34.32 20.75
CA LEU A 643 6.13 34.14 19.61
C LEU A 643 5.78 32.91 18.75
N PHE A 644 5.42 31.79 19.36
CA PHE A 644 5.13 30.56 18.61
C PHE A 644 3.92 30.71 17.68
N PRO A 645 2.73 31.15 18.13
CA PRO A 645 1.58 31.38 17.25
C PRO A 645 1.87 32.40 16.15
N VAL A 646 2.46 33.52 16.50
CA VAL A 646 2.76 34.62 15.55
C VAL A 646 3.73 34.14 14.47
N THR A 647 4.84 33.52 14.86
CA THR A 647 5.83 32.97 13.90
C THR A 647 5.19 31.94 12.99
N THR A 648 4.31 31.10 13.52
CA THR A 648 3.60 30.09 12.72
C THR A 648 2.66 30.74 11.69
N ILE A 649 1.95 31.85 12.05
CA ILE A 649 1.13 32.61 11.09
C ILE A 649 2.01 33.18 9.96
N ILE A 650 3.14 33.79 10.32
CA ILE A 650 4.10 34.36 9.36
C ILE A 650 4.58 33.29 8.36
N ILE A 651 4.94 32.11 8.87
CA ILE A 651 5.39 30.98 8.04
C ILE A 651 4.27 30.50 7.10
N MET A 652 3.05 30.39 7.60
CA MET A 652 1.91 30.00 6.78
C MET A 652 1.57 31.02 5.72
N GLU A 653 1.66 32.33 6.03
CA GLU A 653 1.49 33.39 5.06
C GLU A 653 2.54 33.32 3.96
N ALA A 654 3.82 33.14 4.32
CA ALA A 654 4.89 32.94 3.36
C ALA A 654 4.59 31.72 2.43
N PHE A 655 4.06 30.65 2.98
CA PHE A 655 3.66 29.50 2.19
C PHE A 655 2.48 29.79 1.23
N ILE A 656 1.47 30.53 1.68
CA ILE A 656 0.34 30.92 0.83
C ILE A 656 0.79 31.80 -0.32
N ASN A 657 1.68 32.77 -0.06
CA ASN A 657 2.27 33.60 -1.11
C ASN A 657 3.02 32.76 -2.15
N LYS A 658 3.81 31.80 -1.67
CA LYS A 658 4.52 30.83 -2.53
C LYS A 658 3.56 30.01 -3.36
N MET A 659 2.44 29.55 -2.77
CA MET A 659 1.40 28.80 -3.49
C MET A 659 0.83 29.60 -4.67
N ARG A 660 0.57 30.86 -4.49
CA ARG A 660 -0.06 31.72 -5.51
C ARG A 660 0.87 32.07 -6.66
N LYS A 661 2.13 32.39 -6.35
CA LYS A 661 3.12 32.81 -7.35
C LYS A 661 3.64 31.65 -8.19
N LEU A 662 3.87 30.46 -7.61
CA LEU A 662 4.42 29.30 -8.31
C LEU A 662 3.31 28.41 -8.86
N LYS A 663 2.73 28.77 -10.00
CA LYS A 663 1.67 27.97 -10.67
C LYS A 663 2.26 26.70 -11.28
N GLY A 664 1.52 25.57 -11.16
CA GLY A 664 1.89 24.28 -11.76
C GLY A 664 3.01 23.52 -11.06
N ILE A 665 3.63 24.09 -10.03
CA ILE A 665 4.64 23.42 -9.21
C ILE A 665 3.98 22.88 -7.96
N ARG A 666 4.36 21.67 -7.51
CA ARG A 666 3.88 21.09 -6.24
C ARG A 666 4.49 21.80 -5.05
N LYS A 667 3.67 22.09 -4.06
CA LYS A 667 4.10 22.69 -2.79
C LYS A 667 3.55 21.90 -1.62
N LEU A 668 4.33 21.80 -0.57
CA LEU A 668 3.98 21.07 0.64
C LEU A 668 4.33 21.94 1.85
N ILE A 669 3.40 22.04 2.79
CA ILE A 669 3.68 22.50 4.13
C ILE A 669 3.42 21.37 5.13
N LEU A 670 4.40 21.08 5.97
CA LEU A 670 4.28 20.13 7.06
C LEU A 670 4.50 20.86 8.37
N ILE A 671 3.55 20.71 9.30
CA ILE A 671 3.56 21.37 10.60
C ILE A 671 3.58 20.30 11.68
N GLU A 672 4.70 20.19 12.40
CA GLU A 672 4.79 19.35 13.59
C GLU A 672 4.23 20.07 14.81
N GLU A 673 3.63 19.33 15.74
CA GLU A 673 3.04 19.84 16.99
C GLU A 673 2.07 21.03 16.74
N ALA A 674 1.31 20.98 15.63
CA ALA A 674 0.43 22.06 15.20
C ALA A 674 -0.60 22.48 16.27
N TRP A 675 -0.95 21.58 17.18
CA TRP A 675 -1.90 21.87 18.27
C TRP A 675 -1.48 23.04 19.17
N LYS A 676 -0.17 23.24 19.38
CA LYS A 676 0.33 24.39 20.16
C LYS A 676 0.02 25.72 19.50
N ALA A 677 0.13 25.77 18.16
CA ALA A 677 -0.25 26.94 17.39
C ALA A 677 -1.78 27.11 17.28
N ILE A 678 -2.52 26.03 17.33
CA ILE A 678 -3.96 25.98 17.11
C ILE A 678 -4.78 26.30 18.39
N ALA A 679 -4.14 26.44 19.52
CA ALA A 679 -4.81 26.75 20.79
C ALA A 679 -5.62 28.05 20.75
N SER A 680 -5.27 29.00 19.86
CA SER A 680 -6.05 30.23 19.67
C SER A 680 -7.13 30.06 18.60
N ALA A 681 -8.32 30.65 18.82
CA ALA A 681 -9.45 30.61 17.90
C ALA A 681 -9.12 31.24 16.52
N ASN A 682 -8.36 32.32 16.52
CA ASN A 682 -7.93 33.04 15.30
C ASN A 682 -7.03 32.19 14.44
N MET A 683 -6.15 31.45 15.08
CA MET A 683 -5.22 30.55 14.42
C MET A 683 -5.91 29.31 13.81
N ALA A 684 -6.89 28.78 14.54
CA ALA A 684 -7.71 27.66 14.06
C ALA A 684 -8.45 28.02 12.76
N ASP A 685 -9.01 29.22 12.65
CA ASP A 685 -9.68 29.69 11.44
C ASP A 685 -8.68 29.90 10.27
N TYR A 686 -7.46 30.31 10.54
CA TYR A 686 -6.43 30.45 9.53
C TYR A 686 -5.96 29.08 8.98
N ILE A 687 -5.79 28.07 9.83
CA ILE A 687 -5.49 26.71 9.40
C ILE A 687 -6.65 26.12 8.60
N LYS A 688 -7.89 26.37 9.00
CA LYS A 688 -9.08 26.00 8.24
C LYS A 688 -9.07 26.60 6.83
N TYR A 689 -8.70 27.88 6.73
CA TYR A 689 -8.53 28.57 5.45
C TYR A 689 -7.42 27.91 4.61
N LEU A 690 -6.26 27.62 5.21
CA LEU A 690 -5.13 26.95 4.55
C LEU A 690 -5.58 25.59 3.97
N TYR A 691 -6.20 24.72 4.76
CA TYR A 691 -6.63 23.39 4.33
C TYR A 691 -7.67 23.45 3.19
N LYS A 692 -8.56 24.42 3.19
CA LYS A 692 -9.54 24.63 2.12
C LYS A 692 -8.93 25.19 0.84
N THR A 693 -7.88 25.99 0.96
CA THR A 693 -7.33 26.76 -0.16
C THR A 693 -6.19 26.03 -0.87
N VAL A 694 -5.36 25.31 -0.13
CA VAL A 694 -4.12 24.69 -0.63
C VAL A 694 -4.34 23.78 -1.85
N ARG A 695 -5.45 23.05 -1.90
CA ARG A 695 -5.79 22.16 -3.02
C ARG A 695 -5.91 22.87 -4.37
N LYS A 696 -6.36 24.14 -4.37
CA LYS A 696 -6.56 24.93 -5.60
C LYS A 696 -5.25 25.31 -6.28
N TYR A 697 -4.13 25.29 -5.55
CA TYR A 697 -2.82 25.74 -6.01
C TYR A 697 -1.79 24.62 -6.16
N PHE A 698 -2.25 23.39 -6.35
CA PHE A 698 -1.39 22.22 -6.40
C PHE A 698 -0.51 22.08 -5.16
N GLY A 699 -1.11 22.32 -4.00
CA GLY A 699 -0.47 22.26 -2.70
C GLY A 699 -1.01 21.14 -1.81
N GLU A 700 -0.26 20.81 -0.78
CA GLU A 700 -0.55 19.83 0.25
C GLU A 700 -0.28 20.40 1.63
N ALA A 701 -1.23 20.30 2.55
CA ALA A 701 -1.06 20.62 3.95
C ALA A 701 -0.98 19.32 4.77
N ILE A 702 0.04 19.19 5.58
CA ILE A 702 0.28 18.03 6.44
C ILE A 702 0.41 18.49 7.87
N VAL A 703 -0.41 17.92 8.75
CA VAL A 703 -0.30 18.10 10.20
C VAL A 703 0.15 16.81 10.83
N VAL A 704 1.12 16.93 11.72
CA VAL A 704 1.71 15.84 12.47
C VAL A 704 1.48 16.05 13.95
N THR A 705 0.97 15.04 14.66
CA THR A 705 0.74 15.10 16.10
C THR A 705 1.15 13.82 16.81
N GLN A 706 1.44 13.93 18.10
CA GLN A 706 1.77 12.79 18.95
C GLN A 706 0.55 12.24 19.70
N GLU A 707 -0.36 13.10 20.10
CA GLU A 707 -1.50 12.75 20.94
C GLU A 707 -2.82 13.14 20.28
N VAL A 708 -3.80 12.29 20.42
CA VAL A 708 -5.16 12.52 19.88
C VAL A 708 -5.90 13.56 20.72
N GLU A 709 -5.64 13.56 22.02
CA GLU A 709 -6.21 14.49 22.98
C GLU A 709 -5.94 15.94 22.61
N ASP A 710 -4.80 16.23 22.00
CA ASP A 710 -4.42 17.57 21.53
C ASP A 710 -5.40 18.10 20.47
N ILE A 711 -5.97 17.20 19.67
CA ILE A 711 -6.92 17.56 18.61
C ILE A 711 -8.34 17.65 19.14
N ILE A 712 -8.69 16.79 20.11
CA ILE A 712 -10.04 16.76 20.68
C ILE A 712 -10.33 18.03 21.49
N SER A 713 -9.30 18.62 22.07
CA SER A 713 -9.43 19.85 22.90
C SER A 713 -9.92 21.06 22.10
N SER A 714 -9.75 21.08 20.78
CA SER A 714 -10.25 22.14 19.90
C SER A 714 -11.25 21.63 18.87
N PRO A 715 -12.58 21.86 19.04
CA PRO A 715 -13.60 21.43 18.09
C PRO A 715 -13.38 21.97 16.67
N ILE A 716 -12.88 23.20 16.54
CA ILE A 716 -12.65 23.86 15.25
C ILE A 716 -11.55 23.12 14.47
N VAL A 717 -10.52 22.68 15.16
CA VAL A 717 -9.39 21.96 14.57
C VAL A 717 -9.79 20.56 14.15
N LYS A 718 -10.49 19.84 15.01
CA LYS A 718 -11.02 18.51 14.72
C LYS A 718 -11.75 18.51 13.38
N GLU A 719 -12.73 19.39 13.22
CA GLU A 719 -13.52 19.46 11.99
C GLU A 719 -12.71 19.94 10.78
N SER A 720 -11.79 20.87 11.01
CA SER A 720 -11.06 21.50 9.90
C SER A 720 -9.91 20.67 9.38
N ILE A 721 -9.12 20.04 10.23
CA ILE A 721 -7.96 19.24 9.82
C ILE A 721 -8.39 17.83 9.43
N ILE A 722 -9.13 17.13 10.29
CA ILE A 722 -9.48 15.73 10.07
C ILE A 722 -10.41 15.58 8.85
N ASN A 723 -11.44 16.44 8.74
CA ASN A 723 -12.40 16.36 7.64
C ASN A 723 -11.84 16.84 6.29
N ASN A 724 -10.75 17.62 6.30
CA ASN A 724 -10.07 18.06 5.07
C ASN A 724 -8.74 17.32 4.82
N SER A 725 -8.48 16.22 5.51
CA SER A 725 -7.35 15.32 5.28
C SER A 725 -7.87 13.95 4.81
N ASP A 726 -7.94 13.77 3.50
CA ASP A 726 -8.41 12.50 2.94
C ASP A 726 -7.35 11.38 3.07
N CYS A 727 -6.09 11.74 3.25
CA CYS A 727 -5.04 10.80 3.58
C CYS A 727 -4.75 10.83 5.08
N LYS A 728 -4.98 9.71 5.76
CA LYS A 728 -4.66 9.53 7.18
C LYS A 728 -3.52 8.52 7.32
N ILE A 729 -2.49 8.91 8.05
CA ILE A 729 -1.28 8.12 8.24
C ILE A 729 -1.09 7.88 9.74
N LEU A 730 -1.10 6.62 10.13
CA LEU A 730 -0.91 6.25 11.53
C LEU A 730 0.31 5.36 11.71
N LEU A 731 1.12 5.71 12.69
CA LEU A 731 2.22 4.89 13.15
C LEU A 731 1.76 4.02 14.32
N ASP A 732 2.65 3.27 14.92
CA ASP A 732 2.35 2.31 15.99
C ASP A 732 1.50 2.91 17.12
N GLN A 733 0.28 2.40 17.28
CA GLN A 733 -0.70 2.86 18.27
C GLN A 733 -0.86 1.92 19.47
N ARG A 734 0.00 0.92 19.63
CA ARG A 734 -0.10 -0.08 20.72
C ARG A 734 -0.08 0.56 22.11
N LYS A 735 0.57 1.70 22.26
CA LYS A 735 0.56 2.48 23.51
C LYS A 735 -0.87 2.91 23.92
N TYR A 736 -1.76 3.08 22.94
CA TYR A 736 -3.13 3.53 23.14
C TYR A 736 -4.18 2.44 22.93
N LEU A 737 -3.80 1.17 22.98
CA LEU A 737 -4.69 0.03 22.72
C LEU A 737 -6.01 0.10 23.52
N ASN A 738 -5.95 0.52 24.78
CA ASN A 738 -7.13 0.64 25.66
C ASN A 738 -8.05 1.83 25.31
N LYS A 739 -7.52 2.84 24.61
CA LYS A 739 -8.26 4.05 24.21
C LYS A 739 -8.50 4.11 22.70
N PHE A 740 -8.19 3.02 21.98
CA PHE A 740 -8.20 3.05 20.51
C PHE A 740 -9.59 3.29 19.93
N ASP A 741 -10.64 2.91 20.64
CA ASP A 741 -12.04 3.17 20.24
C ASP A 741 -12.31 4.68 20.07
N SER A 742 -11.72 5.52 20.92
CA SER A 742 -11.82 6.99 20.78
C SER A 742 -11.09 7.49 19.53
N ILE A 743 -9.92 6.92 19.21
CA ILE A 743 -9.16 7.24 17.99
C ILE A 743 -9.95 6.81 16.75
N GLN A 744 -10.48 5.59 16.76
CA GLN A 744 -11.29 5.05 15.67
C GLN A 744 -12.50 5.94 15.37
N ASN A 745 -13.26 6.31 16.38
CA ASN A 745 -14.43 7.18 16.26
C ASN A 745 -14.04 8.60 15.78
N LEU A 746 -12.95 9.16 16.33
CA LEU A 746 -12.48 10.49 15.98
C LEU A 746 -12.07 10.58 14.50
N LEU A 747 -11.33 9.60 14.03
CA LEU A 747 -10.79 9.58 12.67
C LEU A 747 -11.77 8.94 11.66
N GLY A 748 -12.90 8.37 12.12
CA GLY A 748 -13.86 7.68 11.27
C GLY A 748 -13.28 6.43 10.62
N LEU A 749 -12.49 5.65 11.38
CA LEU A 749 -11.83 4.45 10.86
C LEU A 749 -12.78 3.24 10.89
N THR A 750 -12.69 2.41 9.88
CA THR A 750 -13.40 1.13 9.79
C THR A 750 -12.78 0.07 10.71
N ASP A 751 -13.48 -1.04 10.97
CA ASP A 751 -12.93 -2.17 11.73
C ASP A 751 -11.75 -2.83 11.00
N LYS A 752 -11.76 -2.85 9.68
CA LYS A 752 -10.62 -3.26 8.86
C LYS A 752 -9.38 -2.41 9.12
N GLU A 753 -9.55 -1.08 9.05
CA GLU A 753 -8.45 -0.14 9.32
C GLU A 753 -7.95 -0.26 10.76
N ARG A 754 -8.85 -0.49 11.73
CA ARG A 754 -8.48 -0.81 13.11
C ARG A 754 -7.55 -2.02 13.19
N SER A 755 -7.92 -3.12 12.52
CA SER A 755 -7.12 -4.35 12.52
C SER A 755 -5.74 -4.12 11.89
N GLN A 756 -5.67 -3.40 10.80
CA GLN A 756 -4.41 -3.04 10.15
C GLN A 756 -3.52 -2.17 11.06
N ILE A 757 -4.08 -1.15 11.71
CA ILE A 757 -3.33 -0.25 12.60
C ILE A 757 -2.79 -1.02 13.83
N LEU A 758 -3.61 -1.87 14.44
CA LEU A 758 -3.20 -2.63 15.62
C LEU A 758 -2.18 -3.74 15.29
N SER A 759 -2.07 -4.14 14.01
CA SER A 759 -1.07 -5.09 13.53
C SER A 759 0.33 -4.50 13.30
N ILE A 760 0.47 -3.17 13.36
CA ILE A 760 1.75 -2.47 13.09
C ILE A 760 2.87 -2.98 14.00
N ASN A 761 4.01 -3.33 13.42
CA ASN A 761 5.22 -3.83 14.08
C ASN A 761 5.05 -5.14 14.89
N MET A 762 3.98 -5.91 14.67
CA MET A 762 3.78 -7.18 15.37
C MET A 762 4.66 -8.32 14.84
N ALA A 763 4.90 -8.33 13.52
CA ALA A 763 5.62 -9.40 12.84
C ALA A 763 6.85 -8.90 12.07
N ASN A 764 7.57 -7.94 12.63
CA ASN A 764 8.78 -7.41 12.00
C ASN A 764 9.84 -8.49 11.80
N HIS A 765 10.44 -8.51 10.62
CA HIS A 765 11.50 -9.46 10.29
C HIS A 765 12.75 -9.18 11.15
N PRO A 766 13.29 -10.17 11.89
CA PRO A 766 14.36 -9.94 12.87
C PRO A 766 15.69 -9.48 12.24
N GLY A 767 15.93 -9.78 10.96
CA GLY A 767 17.14 -9.39 10.24
C GLY A 767 17.06 -8.02 9.54
N ARG A 768 15.92 -7.30 9.64
CA ARG A 768 15.71 -6.00 8.98
C ARG A 768 15.28 -4.94 9.98
N LYS A 769 15.83 -3.73 9.86
CA LYS A 769 15.46 -2.59 10.71
C LYS A 769 14.47 -1.70 9.96
N TYR A 770 13.22 -1.69 10.41
CA TYR A 770 12.17 -0.82 9.87
C TYR A 770 11.07 -0.57 10.90
N LYS A 771 10.25 0.42 10.61
CA LYS A 771 8.96 0.65 11.27
C LYS A 771 7.87 0.56 10.23
N GLU A 772 6.73 0.01 10.62
CA GLU A 772 5.57 -0.05 9.75
C GLU A 772 4.70 1.19 9.92
N VAL A 773 4.05 1.59 8.84
CA VAL A 773 3.18 2.77 8.76
C VAL A 773 1.90 2.41 8.03
N PHE A 774 0.78 2.77 8.61
CA PHE A 774 -0.55 2.59 8.04
C PHE A 774 -0.96 3.82 7.24
N PHE A 775 -1.59 3.58 6.09
CA PHE A 775 -2.18 4.60 5.23
C PHE A 775 -3.66 4.31 5.01
N SER A 776 -4.52 5.32 5.17
CA SER A 776 -5.91 5.32 4.74
C SER A 776 -6.13 6.43 3.72
N LEU A 777 -6.76 6.11 2.62
CA LEU A 777 -7.07 7.00 1.51
C LEU A 777 -8.59 7.08 1.31
N GLY A 778 -9.17 8.23 1.62
CA GLY A 778 -10.60 8.48 1.48
C GLY A 778 -11.50 7.54 2.30
N GLY A 779 -10.96 6.83 3.29
CA GLY A 779 -11.70 5.83 4.09
C GLY A 779 -12.10 4.57 3.32
N THR A 780 -11.66 4.40 2.09
CA THR A 780 -12.01 3.26 1.22
C THR A 780 -10.84 2.34 0.94
N GLN A 781 -9.65 2.88 0.78
CA GLN A 781 -8.44 2.12 0.57
C GLN A 781 -7.49 2.29 1.75
N SER A 782 -6.93 1.19 2.23
CA SER A 782 -5.99 1.21 3.34
C SER A 782 -4.98 0.08 3.24
N ALA A 783 -3.74 0.35 3.66
CA ALA A 783 -2.66 -0.63 3.69
C ALA A 783 -1.60 -0.27 4.73
N VAL A 784 -0.78 -1.24 5.10
CA VAL A 784 0.37 -1.07 5.99
C VAL A 784 1.65 -1.38 5.24
N TYR A 785 2.57 -0.43 5.20
CA TYR A 785 3.87 -0.58 4.55
C TYR A 785 5.01 -0.44 5.55
N ALA A 786 6.16 -0.99 5.23
CA ALA A 786 7.37 -0.83 6.02
C ALA A 786 8.19 0.37 5.52
N THR A 787 8.74 1.15 6.45
CA THR A 787 9.71 2.22 6.18
C THR A 787 11.12 1.66 6.41
N GLU A 788 11.56 0.80 5.50
CA GLU A 788 12.95 0.31 5.49
C GLU A 788 13.78 1.20 4.57
N VAL A 789 14.97 1.59 5.03
CA VAL A 789 15.85 2.52 4.33
C VAL A 789 17.30 2.03 4.37
N SER A 790 18.16 2.61 3.53
CA SER A 790 19.60 2.38 3.57
C SER A 790 20.24 2.95 4.85
N LEU A 791 21.45 2.51 5.19
CA LEU A 791 22.19 3.08 6.32
C LEU A 791 22.50 4.57 6.11
N GLU A 792 22.74 4.98 4.89
CA GLU A 792 22.97 6.39 4.55
C GLU A 792 21.73 7.25 4.80
N GLU A 793 20.55 6.77 4.44
CA GLU A 793 19.28 7.44 4.78
C GLU A 793 19.04 7.43 6.29
N TYR A 794 19.33 6.32 6.96
CA TYR A 794 19.18 6.21 8.40
C TYR A 794 19.99 7.28 9.14
N TYR A 795 21.28 7.44 8.84
CA TYR A 795 22.12 8.45 9.48
C TYR A 795 21.75 9.89 9.09
N THR A 796 21.12 10.07 7.93
CA THR A 796 20.59 11.38 7.53
C THR A 796 19.33 11.74 8.33
N PHE A 797 18.50 10.75 8.68
CA PHE A 797 17.19 10.97 9.32
C PHE A 797 17.19 10.73 10.83
N THR A 798 18.28 10.18 11.40
CA THR A 798 18.31 9.86 12.83
C THR A 798 18.06 11.10 13.69
N THR A 799 17.23 10.93 14.70
CA THR A 799 16.94 11.95 15.72
C THR A 799 17.66 11.65 17.04
N GLU A 800 18.42 10.55 17.10
CA GLU A 800 19.17 10.19 18.29
C GLU A 800 20.39 11.10 18.45
N GLU A 801 20.50 11.74 19.61
CA GLU A 801 21.49 12.77 19.88
C GLU A 801 22.92 12.23 19.78
N SER A 802 23.20 11.04 20.32
CA SER A 802 24.51 10.41 20.26
C SER A 802 24.99 10.14 18.83
N GLU A 803 24.10 9.63 17.98
CA GLU A 803 24.39 9.34 16.58
C GLU A 803 24.56 10.63 15.77
N LYS A 804 23.75 11.65 16.04
CA LYS A 804 23.90 12.99 15.43
C LYS A 804 25.25 13.62 15.78
N MET A 805 25.64 13.57 17.05
CA MET A 805 26.93 14.11 17.49
C MET A 805 28.10 13.38 16.84
N GLU A 806 28.05 12.05 16.74
CA GLU A 806 29.06 11.24 16.06
C GLU A 806 29.16 11.65 14.58
N LEU A 807 28.02 11.80 13.90
CA LEU A 807 27.95 12.19 12.49
C LEU A 807 28.54 13.58 12.24
N PHE A 808 28.10 14.59 13.01
CA PHE A 808 28.56 15.96 12.81
C PHE A 808 30.03 16.14 13.20
N ALA A 809 30.48 15.50 14.29
CA ALA A 809 31.90 15.50 14.66
C ALA A 809 32.80 14.85 13.57
N LEU A 810 32.29 13.82 12.88
CA LEU A 810 32.98 13.21 11.75
C LEU A 810 32.95 14.15 10.53
N ALA A 811 31.84 14.82 10.26
CA ALA A 811 31.72 15.80 9.18
C ALA A 811 32.70 16.96 9.36
N ASP A 812 32.84 17.50 10.59
CA ASP A 812 33.80 18.57 10.91
C ASP A 812 35.24 18.14 10.64
N LYS A 813 35.62 16.91 11.03
CA LYS A 813 36.94 16.34 10.73
C LYS A 813 37.20 16.17 9.22
N LEU A 814 36.12 16.09 8.43
CA LEU A 814 36.18 15.97 6.97
C LEU A 814 35.95 17.31 6.25
N GLY A 815 36.19 18.43 6.95
CA GLY A 815 36.07 19.77 6.37
C GLY A 815 34.63 20.21 6.10
N GLY A 816 33.67 19.73 6.88
CA GLY A 816 32.23 20.04 6.74
C GLY A 816 31.51 19.15 5.71
N ASN A 817 32.16 18.14 5.13
CA ASN A 817 31.55 17.28 4.13
C ASN A 817 30.66 16.20 4.78
N LEU A 818 29.38 16.54 4.96
CA LEU A 818 28.39 15.69 5.59
C LEU A 818 28.11 14.41 4.76
N GLU A 819 28.07 14.50 3.43
CA GLU A 819 27.86 13.33 2.56
C GLU A 819 28.97 12.27 2.75
N LEU A 820 30.22 12.73 2.81
CA LEU A 820 31.34 11.82 3.03
C LEU A 820 31.35 11.23 4.45
N ALA A 821 30.91 11.99 5.45
CA ALA A 821 30.76 11.52 6.82
C ALA A 821 29.69 10.42 6.89
N ILE A 822 28.53 10.62 6.29
CA ILE A 822 27.44 9.64 6.20
C ILE A 822 27.94 8.35 5.53
N LYS A 823 28.65 8.45 4.39
CA LYS A 823 29.20 7.28 3.69
C LYS A 823 30.16 6.48 4.57
N ARG A 824 31.11 7.14 5.22
CA ARG A 824 32.10 6.46 6.09
C ARG A 824 31.43 5.79 7.29
N LEU A 825 30.46 6.46 7.89
CA LEU A 825 29.73 5.91 9.04
C LEU A 825 28.92 4.67 8.61
N ALA A 826 28.23 4.75 7.48
CA ALA A 826 27.49 3.62 6.91
C ALA A 826 28.40 2.43 6.56
N GLU A 827 29.56 2.68 5.96
CA GLU A 827 30.56 1.65 5.61
C GLU A 827 31.14 0.97 6.86
N SER A 828 31.46 1.75 7.90
CA SER A 828 31.99 1.19 9.15
C SER A 828 31.00 0.25 9.84
N LYS A 829 29.70 0.53 9.71
CA LYS A 829 28.65 -0.33 10.27
C LYS A 829 28.32 -1.54 9.40
N ARG A 830 28.53 -1.45 8.08
CA ARG A 830 28.42 -2.64 7.19
C ARG A 830 29.56 -3.63 7.41
N ASN A 831 30.80 -3.13 7.64
CA ASN A 831 32.00 -3.93 7.77
C ASN A 831 32.70 -3.64 9.12
N PRO A 832 32.18 -4.18 10.25
CA PRO A 832 32.77 -3.87 11.56
C PRO A 832 34.22 -4.36 11.75
N GLN A 833 34.74 -5.22 10.87
CA GLN A 833 36.12 -5.71 10.92
C GLN A 833 37.17 -4.80 10.25
N SER A 834 36.74 -3.78 9.49
CA SER A 834 37.68 -2.85 8.80
C SER A 834 37.99 -1.58 9.61
N SER A 835 37.43 -1.40 10.80
CA SER A 835 37.61 -0.19 11.62
C SER A 835 38.75 -0.27 12.67
N THR A 836 39.63 -1.28 12.59
CA THR A 836 40.77 -1.49 13.50
C THR A 836 42.14 -1.30 12.81
N THR A 837 42.20 -0.52 11.74
CA THR A 837 43.48 -0.10 11.19
C THR A 837 43.60 1.42 11.08
#